data_f15c6acd1d7e15a5652ca3f1409ba4cf
#
_entry.id   f15c6acd1d7e15a5652ca3f1409ba4cf
#
_cell.length_a   1.000
_cell.length_b   1.000
_cell.length_c   1.000
_cell.angle_alpha   90.00
_cell.angle_beta   90.00
_cell.angle_gamma   90.00
#
_symmetry.space_group_name_H-M   'P 1'
#
loop_
_entity.id
_entity.type
_entity.pdbx_description
1 polymer ?
#
loop_
_entity_poly.entity_id
_entity_poly.type
_entity_poly.pdbx_seq_one_letter_code
_entity_poly.pdbx_strand_id
1 'polypeptide(L)'
;MYKNLLFLLLLLIGSKIQGQTVSKDFRTKTFRIQKDTVQIDTIPINSQRFTVRNKFQKRINPQEYQVDFLKAILMIDAKKYPEITVEYFRFPEFVTKVYAPFDKKLMVPNNTNTGPLYSFTTTKKTSDIQLFEGLKTKGFLTRGVTSGNNQNTVTNSALDLEISGKISSSVNIRANIFDTNIPLQENGYSQNITDFDRIFIELYSDNWRVKAGDIRLQNQESYFLNFNKQIAGLQIAANLSENVKVAASGAVSRGKFNTFTLVGVEGNQGPYKIVGANNEPAIVMIAGSESVYVNGVLIEAGENKAYTIDYNLSEITFNTTFPITNDMRIWIEFQYSDRNYTRFVTYEEVNYTSEKLNISGYFYSENDAKNQPLQQALSEAQKQTLANAGNNTDLMFSESAFVDTYNENKVLYKKVVVGGIEVFEYTTDATGELYTVTFTNVGINNGDYNLLRTVASGPIFEYAGVELGNYNPIVKLIAPSKVQVFVVKSDYNPSEKTRFNSEIALSNNDANLFSTIDDNQNTAIAAKMGWQQILIDKKWQLKSDINHEYVQQNFNTEQGWEPVEFNRDWNILTNNATKNYFQSEFILQNKKADFVSYRYNNLRYNNSFKGNKHEISSRFSYDKTKFSTEISLLENTSSIEDNSFFRAKATLDHYFSKSWVGAFTNAEINDRKNSNREYINTSHQFEEYEGYIGIGDTAKVFAKFGFNFRTNDSIKLNRFTEINNRKTIYLNSKLVDTKKTNLSVYANYRITQNNFTSDKKSLNSKIVYHQKLLKDFVNLRIAYETSSENVARQDYIYVKTEVGQGFYTWIDYNNDSVQDFDEFEIAQFQDQANYLRIPLPNLRFISTQRAKWQQSIGINFSKWKDKNGFKKWLSHWSNQTFLATDNEQERIGSSFNFNPFDFDENKLIGLN
;
A
#
# COMPACT_ATOMS: atom_id res chain seq x y z
N MET A 1 -38.49 -12.54 13.54
CA MET A 1 -38.41 -11.76 12.31
C MET A 1 -37.42 -12.33 11.28
N TYR A 2 -36.28 -12.88 11.67
CA TYR A 2 -35.26 -13.47 10.77
C TYR A 2 -35.70 -14.73 9.99
N LYS A 3 -36.56 -15.58 10.52
CA LYS A 3 -37.04 -16.77 9.82
C LYS A 3 -37.89 -16.45 8.58
N ASN A 4 -38.62 -15.35 8.58
CA ASN A 4 -39.48 -14.96 7.47
C ASN A 4 -38.69 -14.28 6.34
N LEU A 5 -37.58 -13.61 6.65
CA LEU A 5 -36.68 -12.99 5.66
C LEU A 5 -35.89 -14.06 4.90
N LEU A 6 -35.42 -15.08 5.60
CA LEU A 6 -34.71 -16.22 5.00
C LEU A 6 -35.63 -17.05 4.09
N PHE A 7 -36.90 -17.14 4.45
CA PHE A 7 -37.91 -17.82 3.63
C PHE A 7 -38.28 -17.03 2.38
N LEU A 8 -38.27 -15.69 2.46
CA LEU A 8 -38.47 -14.81 1.30
C LEU A 8 -37.27 -14.86 0.34
N LEU A 9 -36.04 -14.94 0.86
CA LEU A 9 -34.81 -15.09 0.08
C LEU A 9 -34.76 -16.47 -0.62
N LEU A 10 -35.20 -17.51 0.03
CA LEU A 10 -35.31 -18.86 -0.55
C LEU A 10 -36.43 -18.98 -1.59
N LEU A 11 -37.53 -18.23 -1.47
CA LEU A 11 -38.59 -18.15 -2.46
C LEU A 11 -38.17 -17.39 -3.73
N LEU A 12 -37.29 -16.40 -3.61
CA LEU A 12 -36.70 -15.68 -4.76
C LEU A 12 -35.70 -16.52 -5.56
N ILE A 13 -35.07 -17.50 -4.93
CA ILE A 13 -34.15 -18.44 -5.60
C ILE A 13 -34.91 -19.60 -6.27
N GLY A 14 -36.17 -19.84 -5.90
CA GLY A 14 -36.99 -20.95 -6.38
C GLY A 14 -37.74 -20.72 -7.70
N SER A 15 -37.68 -19.55 -8.32
CA SER A 15 -38.39 -19.24 -9.53
C SER A 15 -37.54 -19.36 -10.78
N LYS A 16 -37.76 -20.47 -11.48
CA LYS A 16 -37.31 -20.78 -12.86
C LYS A 16 -35.85 -21.17 -13.04
N ILE A 17 -35.51 -22.37 -12.66
CA ILE A 17 -34.56 -23.18 -13.42
C ILE A 17 -35.19 -23.47 -14.79
N GLN A 18 -35.07 -22.57 -15.72
CA GLN A 18 -35.15 -22.90 -17.14
C GLN A 18 -33.90 -23.68 -17.46
N GLY A 19 -34.09 -24.91 -17.97
CA GLY A 19 -33.03 -25.81 -18.34
C GLY A 19 -31.97 -25.12 -19.19
N GLN A 20 -30.73 -25.50 -18.95
CA GLN A 20 -29.56 -25.01 -19.69
C GLN A 20 -29.87 -24.91 -21.17
N THR A 21 -29.79 -23.70 -21.74
CA THR A 21 -29.81 -23.51 -23.18
C THR A 21 -28.70 -24.35 -23.76
N VAL A 22 -29.08 -25.30 -24.64
CA VAL A 22 -28.12 -26.16 -25.34
C VAL A 22 -27.08 -25.24 -26.00
N SER A 23 -25.78 -25.45 -25.69
CA SER A 23 -24.71 -24.66 -26.29
C SER A 23 -24.89 -24.56 -27.80
N LYS A 24 -24.67 -23.37 -28.37
CA LYS A 24 -24.74 -23.15 -29.83
C LYS A 24 -23.87 -24.13 -30.64
N ASP A 25 -22.87 -24.74 -30.02
CA ASP A 25 -21.94 -25.68 -30.63
C ASP A 25 -22.39 -27.14 -30.52
N PHE A 26 -23.45 -27.46 -29.76
CA PHE A 26 -24.05 -28.79 -29.73
C PHE A 26 -25.01 -28.92 -30.88
N ARG A 27 -24.86 -30.02 -31.64
CA ARG A 27 -25.64 -30.32 -32.83
C ARG A 27 -26.27 -31.71 -32.72
N THR A 28 -27.52 -31.81 -33.15
CA THR A 28 -28.20 -33.07 -33.39
C THR A 28 -28.64 -33.07 -34.85
N LYS A 29 -28.17 -34.05 -35.63
CA LYS A 29 -28.53 -34.20 -37.04
C LYS A 29 -28.94 -35.63 -37.33
N THR A 30 -30.00 -35.78 -38.10
CA THR A 30 -30.51 -37.09 -38.61
C THR A 30 -30.10 -37.25 -40.06
N PHE A 31 -29.47 -38.39 -40.36
CA PHE A 31 -29.01 -38.73 -41.70
C PHE A 31 -29.70 -39.98 -42.19
N ARG A 32 -30.20 -39.95 -43.44
CA ARG A 32 -30.58 -41.16 -44.17
C ARG A 32 -29.36 -41.64 -44.94
N ILE A 33 -28.91 -42.83 -44.65
CA ILE A 33 -27.66 -43.39 -45.10
C ILE A 33 -27.90 -44.22 -46.35
N GLN A 34 -27.27 -43.87 -47.50
CA GLN A 34 -27.28 -44.66 -48.74
C GLN A 34 -25.91 -45.29 -49.03
N LYS A 35 -24.86 -44.83 -48.40
CA LYS A 35 -23.47 -45.34 -48.52
C LYS A 35 -22.88 -45.47 -47.08
N ASP A 36 -21.97 -46.41 -46.89
CA ASP A 36 -21.35 -46.73 -45.62
C ASP A 36 -20.51 -45.56 -45.01
N THR A 37 -20.45 -44.41 -45.68
CA THR A 37 -19.68 -43.22 -45.29
C THR A 37 -20.59 -41.99 -45.31
N VAL A 38 -20.70 -41.26 -44.19
CA VAL A 38 -21.53 -40.10 -44.04
C VAL A 38 -20.71 -38.91 -43.57
N GLN A 39 -20.79 -37.80 -44.28
CA GLN A 39 -20.24 -36.52 -43.81
C GLN A 39 -21.15 -35.91 -42.74
N ILE A 40 -20.71 -35.81 -41.50
CA ILE A 40 -21.49 -35.29 -40.36
C ILE A 40 -21.51 -33.75 -40.39
N ASP A 41 -20.35 -33.16 -40.57
CA ASP A 41 -20.17 -31.69 -40.62
C ASP A 41 -19.07 -31.29 -41.61
N THR A 42 -18.98 -30.00 -41.93
CA THR A 42 -17.94 -29.41 -42.79
C THR A 42 -16.70 -29.00 -42.06
N ILE A 43 -16.74 -29.06 -40.73
CA ILE A 43 -15.63 -28.71 -39.86
C ILE A 43 -15.36 -29.84 -38.85
N PRO A 44 -14.16 -29.91 -38.23
CA PRO A 44 -13.83 -30.88 -37.21
C PRO A 44 -14.82 -30.89 -36.06
N ILE A 45 -15.07 -32.07 -35.50
CA ILE A 45 -16.00 -32.27 -34.39
C ILE A 45 -15.27 -32.85 -33.18
N ASN A 46 -15.78 -32.59 -31.98
CA ASN A 46 -15.18 -33.03 -30.75
C ASN A 46 -15.54 -34.50 -30.47
N SER A 47 -14.54 -35.31 -30.09
CA SER A 47 -14.74 -36.72 -29.72
C SER A 47 -15.48 -36.94 -28.40
N GLN A 48 -15.47 -35.95 -27.51
CA GLN A 48 -16.20 -35.98 -26.25
C GLN A 48 -17.70 -35.81 -26.49
N ARG A 49 -18.52 -36.64 -25.83
CA ARG A 49 -19.99 -36.66 -25.95
C ARG A 49 -20.53 -36.85 -27.37
N PHE A 50 -19.80 -37.64 -28.19
CA PHE A 50 -20.29 -38.10 -29.49
C PHE A 50 -21.17 -39.30 -29.32
N THR A 51 -22.40 -39.24 -29.91
CA THR A 51 -23.37 -40.34 -29.75
C THR A 51 -24.10 -40.56 -31.07
N VAL A 52 -24.20 -41.81 -31.45
CA VAL A 52 -24.98 -42.24 -32.62
C VAL A 52 -26.18 -43.09 -32.16
N ARG A 53 -27.38 -42.76 -32.66
CA ARG A 53 -28.63 -43.46 -32.36
C ARG A 53 -29.28 -43.97 -33.65
N ASN A 54 -29.95 -45.09 -33.57
CA ASN A 54 -30.73 -45.62 -34.69
C ASN A 54 -32.09 -44.91 -34.79
N LYS A 55 -32.90 -45.31 -35.83
CA LYS A 55 -34.22 -44.73 -36.04
C LYS A 55 -35.22 -44.84 -34.88
N PHE A 56 -34.96 -45.80 -33.98
CA PHE A 56 -35.72 -46.00 -32.73
C PHE A 56 -35.15 -45.24 -31.54
N GLN A 57 -34.20 -44.32 -31.73
CA GLN A 57 -33.53 -43.49 -30.73
C GLN A 57 -32.65 -44.31 -29.77
N LYS A 58 -32.42 -45.60 -30.04
CA LYS A 58 -31.54 -46.46 -29.23
C LYS A 58 -30.08 -46.20 -29.63
N ARG A 59 -29.18 -46.06 -28.67
CA ARG A 59 -27.75 -45.83 -28.89
C ARG A 59 -27.12 -47.05 -29.58
N ILE A 60 -26.34 -46.78 -30.65
CA ILE A 60 -25.56 -47.78 -31.36
C ILE A 60 -24.24 -48.01 -30.63
N ASN A 61 -23.81 -49.27 -30.55
CA ASN A 61 -22.54 -49.62 -29.88
C ASN A 61 -21.38 -48.96 -30.62
N PRO A 62 -20.43 -48.30 -29.94
CA PRO A 62 -19.24 -47.68 -30.56
C PRO A 62 -18.37 -48.63 -31.39
N GLN A 63 -18.43 -49.92 -31.15
CA GLN A 63 -17.74 -50.94 -31.94
C GLN A 63 -18.34 -51.20 -33.36
N GLU A 64 -19.56 -50.69 -33.60
CA GLU A 64 -20.30 -50.91 -34.88
C GLU A 64 -20.15 -49.73 -35.85
N TYR A 65 -19.36 -48.71 -35.47
CA TYR A 65 -19.06 -47.57 -36.35
C TYR A 65 -17.66 -47.02 -36.10
N GLN A 66 -17.10 -46.35 -37.10
CA GLN A 66 -15.82 -45.65 -36.98
C GLN A 66 -15.99 -44.18 -37.37
N VAL A 67 -15.31 -43.26 -36.62
CA VAL A 67 -15.43 -41.82 -36.85
C VAL A 67 -14.05 -41.20 -37.05
N ASP A 68 -13.94 -40.43 -38.14
CA ASP A 68 -12.83 -39.52 -38.35
C ASP A 68 -13.28 -38.14 -37.80
N PHE A 69 -12.89 -37.78 -36.57
CA PHE A 69 -13.31 -36.53 -35.90
C PHE A 69 -12.71 -35.28 -36.55
N LEU A 70 -11.53 -35.43 -37.21
CA LEU A 70 -10.91 -34.28 -37.90
C LEU A 70 -11.61 -33.94 -39.22
N LYS A 71 -12.05 -34.97 -39.95
CA LYS A 71 -12.80 -34.77 -41.20
C LYS A 71 -14.31 -34.77 -41.01
N ALA A 72 -14.75 -35.00 -39.78
CA ALA A 72 -16.16 -35.17 -39.43
C ALA A 72 -16.89 -36.21 -40.30
N ILE A 73 -16.27 -37.37 -40.53
CA ILE A 73 -16.78 -38.49 -41.36
C ILE A 73 -17.11 -39.68 -40.44
N LEU A 74 -18.34 -40.20 -40.56
CA LEU A 74 -18.80 -41.42 -39.92
C LEU A 74 -18.87 -42.54 -40.91
N MET A 75 -18.27 -43.65 -40.59
CA MET A 75 -18.35 -44.92 -41.31
C MET A 75 -19.20 -45.89 -40.52
N ILE A 76 -20.30 -46.34 -41.10
CA ILE A 76 -21.30 -47.23 -40.48
C ILE A 76 -22.02 -48.01 -41.59
N ASP A 77 -22.35 -49.26 -41.32
CA ASP A 77 -23.06 -50.16 -42.29
C ASP A 77 -24.45 -49.58 -42.62
N ALA A 78 -24.62 -49.08 -43.87
CA ALA A 78 -25.85 -48.50 -44.41
C ALA A 78 -26.97 -49.48 -44.49
N LYS A 79 -26.69 -50.79 -44.69
CA LYS A 79 -27.73 -51.84 -44.80
C LYS A 79 -28.33 -52.15 -43.41
N LYS A 80 -27.51 -52.08 -42.38
CA LYS A 80 -27.95 -52.34 -40.98
C LYS A 80 -28.60 -51.11 -40.36
N TYR A 81 -28.16 -49.91 -40.72
CA TYR A 81 -28.61 -48.60 -40.12
C TYR A 81 -28.99 -47.61 -41.23
N PRO A 82 -30.15 -47.75 -41.91
CA PRO A 82 -30.52 -46.88 -43.03
C PRO A 82 -30.84 -45.45 -42.59
N GLU A 83 -31.10 -45.21 -41.29
CA GLU A 83 -31.30 -43.88 -40.70
C GLU A 83 -30.68 -43.80 -39.31
N ILE A 84 -29.90 -42.77 -39.08
CA ILE A 84 -29.25 -42.53 -37.81
C ILE A 84 -29.39 -41.09 -37.39
N THR A 85 -29.38 -40.85 -36.08
CA THR A 85 -29.27 -39.52 -35.48
C THR A 85 -27.92 -39.42 -34.78
N VAL A 86 -27.16 -38.38 -35.11
CA VAL A 86 -25.83 -38.13 -34.54
C VAL A 86 -25.91 -36.86 -33.69
N GLU A 87 -25.47 -37.01 -32.42
CA GLU A 87 -25.34 -35.90 -31.46
C GLU A 87 -23.86 -35.66 -31.23
N TYR A 88 -23.41 -34.43 -31.40
CA TYR A 88 -22.01 -34.07 -31.29
C TYR A 88 -21.77 -32.59 -30.97
N PHE A 89 -20.57 -32.30 -30.45
CA PHE A 89 -20.10 -30.92 -30.32
C PHE A 89 -19.20 -30.55 -31.50
N ARG A 90 -19.46 -29.44 -32.07
CA ARG A 90 -18.69 -28.80 -33.11
C ARG A 90 -17.57 -27.97 -32.51
N PHE A 91 -16.36 -27.99 -33.07
CA PHE A 91 -15.35 -27.02 -32.64
C PHE A 91 -15.78 -25.61 -33.04
N PRO A 92 -15.52 -24.58 -32.19
CA PRO A 92 -15.79 -23.19 -32.56
C PRO A 92 -15.06 -22.80 -33.84
N GLU A 93 -15.72 -22.01 -34.67
CA GLU A 93 -15.26 -21.67 -36.01
C GLU A 93 -13.87 -20.99 -36.03
N PHE A 94 -13.57 -20.22 -34.99
CA PHE A 94 -12.27 -19.54 -34.82
C PHE A 94 -11.10 -20.53 -34.59
N VAL A 95 -11.34 -21.71 -34.05
CA VAL A 95 -10.30 -22.75 -33.84
C VAL A 95 -10.02 -23.53 -35.12
N THR A 96 -11.01 -23.66 -36.00
CA THR A 96 -10.93 -24.47 -37.23
C THR A 96 -10.63 -23.64 -38.47
N LYS A 97 -10.69 -22.31 -38.36
CA LYS A 97 -10.42 -21.39 -39.47
C LYS A 97 -8.90 -21.33 -39.73
N VAL A 98 -8.52 -21.52 -40.99
CA VAL A 98 -7.13 -21.31 -41.43
C VAL A 98 -6.86 -19.80 -41.46
N TYR A 99 -6.01 -19.31 -40.60
CA TYR A 99 -5.52 -17.94 -40.59
C TYR A 99 -4.33 -17.83 -41.52
N ALA A 100 -4.51 -17.17 -42.65
CA ALA A 100 -3.45 -16.82 -43.56
C ALA A 100 -3.36 -15.31 -43.71
N PRO A 101 -2.17 -14.72 -43.89
CA PRO A 101 -2.03 -13.27 -44.06
C PRO A 101 -2.74 -12.74 -45.29
N PHE A 102 -3.11 -13.63 -46.23
CA PHE A 102 -3.88 -13.28 -47.42
C PHE A 102 -4.95 -14.34 -47.70
N ASP A 103 -6.15 -13.91 -48.06
CA ASP A 103 -7.25 -14.79 -48.48
C ASP A 103 -6.91 -15.36 -49.89
N LYS A 104 -6.74 -16.69 -49.98
CA LYS A 104 -6.46 -17.37 -51.27
C LYS A 104 -7.56 -17.13 -52.34
N LYS A 105 -8.79 -16.79 -51.94
CA LYS A 105 -9.86 -16.45 -52.84
C LYS A 105 -9.71 -15.10 -53.56
N LEU A 106 -8.80 -14.25 -53.05
CA LEU A 106 -8.45 -12.97 -53.66
C LEU A 106 -7.24 -13.06 -54.61
N MET A 107 -6.67 -14.24 -54.82
CA MET A 107 -5.65 -14.49 -55.83
C MET A 107 -6.32 -14.66 -57.18
N VAL A 108 -6.29 -13.63 -58.01
CA VAL A 108 -6.70 -13.70 -59.40
C VAL A 108 -5.49 -14.18 -60.21
N PRO A 109 -5.59 -15.29 -61.01
CA PRO A 109 -4.50 -15.72 -61.88
C PRO A 109 -4.22 -14.64 -62.91
N ASN A 110 -2.94 -14.29 -63.04
CA ASN A 110 -2.44 -13.25 -63.90
C ASN A 110 -2.64 -13.67 -65.38
N ASN A 111 -3.78 -13.30 -66.01
CA ASN A 111 -3.99 -13.39 -67.44
C ASN A 111 -4.26 -12.01 -68.04
N THR A 112 -3.14 -11.45 -68.55
CA THR A 112 -3.11 -10.50 -69.67
C THR A 112 -4.01 -9.24 -69.59
N ASN A 113 -3.33 -8.07 -69.61
CA ASN A 113 -3.82 -6.77 -70.09
C ASN A 113 -4.86 -6.00 -69.33
N THR A 114 -4.92 -6.04 -68.05
CA THR A 114 -5.64 -5.04 -67.27
C THR A 114 -4.68 -4.42 -66.23
N GLY A 115 -4.66 -3.09 -66.17
CA GLY A 115 -3.85 -2.30 -65.23
C GLY A 115 -4.02 -2.72 -63.76
N PRO A 116 -3.23 -2.20 -62.80
CA PRO A 116 -3.18 -2.70 -61.42
C PRO A 116 -4.57 -2.70 -60.79
N LEU A 117 -5.09 -3.92 -60.57
CA LEU A 117 -6.38 -4.20 -59.93
C LEU A 117 -6.40 -3.93 -58.42
N TYR A 118 -5.33 -3.40 -57.87
CA TYR A 118 -5.24 -3.12 -56.45
C TYR A 118 -4.80 -1.67 -56.14
N SER A 119 -5.72 -0.83 -55.75
CA SER A 119 -5.37 0.34 -54.96
C SER A 119 -5.34 -0.06 -53.49
N PHE A 120 -4.19 -0.06 -52.87
CA PHE A 120 -4.09 -0.11 -51.44
C PHE A 120 -4.52 1.25 -50.90
N THR A 121 -5.78 1.44 -50.69
CA THR A 121 -6.26 2.45 -49.77
C THR A 121 -5.92 1.99 -48.37
N THR A 122 -4.80 2.48 -47.83
CA THR A 122 -4.51 2.39 -46.40
C THR A 122 -5.45 3.32 -45.65
N THR A 123 -6.73 2.99 -45.61
CA THR A 123 -7.53 3.41 -44.48
C THR A 123 -6.99 2.63 -43.28
N LYS A 124 -6.24 3.33 -42.44
CA LYS A 124 -6.00 2.91 -41.09
C LYS A 124 -7.34 2.84 -40.36
N LYS A 125 -8.09 1.78 -40.56
CA LYS A 125 -8.87 1.20 -39.49
C LYS A 125 -7.86 0.36 -38.73
N THR A 126 -7.37 0.87 -37.62
CA THR A 126 -7.08 -0.01 -36.48
C THR A 126 -8.33 -0.84 -36.33
N SER A 127 -8.32 -2.05 -36.85
CA SER A 127 -9.32 -3.04 -36.51
C SER A 127 -9.10 -3.32 -35.04
N ASP A 128 -9.84 -2.61 -34.19
CA ASP A 128 -10.09 -3.12 -32.84
C ASP A 128 -10.56 -4.55 -33.06
N ILE A 129 -9.78 -5.49 -32.53
CA ILE A 129 -10.17 -6.89 -32.53
C ILE A 129 -11.39 -6.96 -31.62
N GLN A 130 -12.57 -6.82 -32.20
CA GLN A 130 -13.81 -7.01 -31.47
C GLN A 130 -13.98 -8.52 -31.28
N LEU A 131 -13.50 -9.04 -30.15
CA LEU A 131 -13.72 -10.42 -29.76
C LEU A 131 -15.22 -10.73 -29.56
N PHE A 132 -16.04 -9.70 -29.29
CA PHE A 132 -17.48 -9.81 -29.10
C PHE A 132 -18.16 -8.56 -29.70
N GLU A 133 -19.31 -8.74 -30.36
CA GLU A 133 -20.13 -7.62 -30.82
C GLU A 133 -20.60 -6.75 -29.63
N GLY A 134 -20.29 -5.43 -29.68
CA GLY A 134 -20.66 -4.47 -28.63
C GLY A 134 -19.64 -4.29 -27.52
N LEU A 135 -18.56 -5.10 -27.44
CA LEU A 135 -17.53 -4.98 -26.45
C LEU A 135 -16.22 -4.46 -27.06
N LYS A 136 -15.59 -3.52 -26.36
CA LYS A 136 -14.24 -3.04 -26.67
C LYS A 136 -13.28 -3.71 -25.70
N THR A 137 -12.23 -4.30 -26.22
CA THR A 137 -11.14 -4.89 -25.46
C THR A 137 -9.84 -4.16 -25.76
N LYS A 138 -9.10 -3.81 -24.73
CA LYS A 138 -7.80 -3.18 -24.81
C LYS A 138 -6.88 -3.84 -23.79
N GLY A 139 -5.68 -4.17 -24.19
CA GLY A 139 -4.74 -4.76 -23.25
C GLY A 139 -3.46 -5.20 -23.90
N PHE A 140 -2.55 -5.72 -23.08
CA PHE A 140 -1.31 -6.35 -23.54
C PHE A 140 -1.01 -7.59 -22.68
N LEU A 141 -0.36 -8.54 -23.30
CA LEU A 141 0.25 -9.69 -22.66
C LEU A 141 1.74 -9.63 -22.93
N THR A 142 2.54 -9.53 -21.88
CA THR A 142 3.99 -9.58 -21.97
C THR A 142 4.45 -10.90 -21.39
N ARG A 143 5.34 -11.59 -22.11
CA ARG A 143 6.11 -12.71 -21.60
C ARG A 143 7.59 -12.44 -21.84
N GLY A 144 8.39 -12.53 -20.79
CA GLY A 144 9.81 -12.29 -20.81
C GLY A 144 10.57 -13.47 -20.25
N VAL A 145 11.81 -13.61 -20.69
CA VAL A 145 12.80 -14.50 -20.10
C VAL A 145 13.98 -13.64 -19.73
N THR A 146 14.36 -13.66 -18.46
CA THR A 146 15.55 -12.98 -17.96
C THR A 146 16.57 -14.03 -17.59
N SER A 147 17.79 -13.89 -18.14
CA SER A 147 18.93 -14.75 -17.84
C SER A 147 20.16 -13.89 -17.66
N GLY A 148 20.98 -14.19 -16.67
CA GLY A 148 22.20 -13.44 -16.37
C GLY A 148 23.23 -14.31 -15.67
N ASN A 149 24.44 -13.78 -15.53
CA ASN A 149 25.55 -14.46 -14.86
C ASN A 149 25.40 -14.46 -13.32
N ASN A 150 24.52 -13.63 -12.78
CA ASN A 150 24.28 -13.51 -11.33
C ASN A 150 22.85 -13.87 -10.91
N GLN A 151 22.09 -14.52 -11.80
CA GLN A 151 20.74 -15.02 -11.54
C GLN A 151 20.40 -16.20 -12.44
N ASN A 152 19.53 -17.09 -11.95
CA ASN A 152 18.98 -18.17 -12.75
C ASN A 152 18.07 -17.64 -13.85
N THR A 153 17.87 -18.44 -14.91
CA THR A 153 16.91 -18.10 -15.96
C THR A 153 15.49 -18.07 -15.40
N VAL A 154 14.84 -16.92 -15.44
CA VAL A 154 13.50 -16.67 -14.92
C VAL A 154 12.57 -16.26 -16.04
N THR A 155 11.36 -16.81 -16.04
CA THR A 155 10.28 -16.38 -16.93
C THR A 155 9.35 -15.43 -16.17
N ASN A 156 9.06 -14.27 -16.74
CA ASN A 156 8.07 -13.33 -16.23
C ASN A 156 6.90 -13.23 -17.21
N SER A 157 5.73 -12.93 -16.65
CA SER A 157 4.49 -12.75 -17.40
C SER A 157 3.72 -11.57 -16.78
N ALA A 158 3.14 -10.74 -17.64
CA ALA A 158 2.22 -9.70 -17.23
C ALA A 158 1.04 -9.65 -18.19
N LEU A 159 -0.17 -9.65 -17.64
CA LEU A 159 -1.42 -9.49 -18.36
C LEU A 159 -2.11 -8.22 -17.86
N ASP A 160 -2.44 -7.33 -18.79
CA ASP A 160 -3.33 -6.19 -18.53
C ASP A 160 -4.43 -6.22 -19.58
N LEU A 161 -5.66 -6.44 -19.16
CA LEU A 161 -6.81 -6.57 -20.04
C LEU A 161 -7.99 -5.75 -19.51
N GLU A 162 -8.36 -4.72 -20.26
CA GLU A 162 -9.55 -3.93 -20.02
C GLU A 162 -10.66 -4.35 -21.00
N ILE A 163 -11.85 -4.61 -20.48
CA ILE A 163 -13.05 -4.94 -21.26
C ILE A 163 -14.11 -3.93 -20.90
N SER A 164 -14.71 -3.29 -21.90
CA SER A 164 -15.82 -2.35 -21.69
C SER A 164 -16.80 -2.39 -22.85
N GLY A 165 -18.08 -2.14 -22.57
CA GLY A 165 -19.10 -2.06 -23.62
C GLY A 165 -20.50 -2.37 -23.12
N LYS A 166 -21.41 -2.53 -24.07
CA LYS A 166 -22.81 -2.86 -23.80
C LYS A 166 -23.05 -4.36 -23.97
N ILE A 167 -23.63 -4.99 -22.96
CA ILE A 167 -24.12 -6.38 -23.03
C ILE A 167 -25.57 -6.40 -23.57
N SER A 168 -26.35 -5.37 -23.22
CA SER A 168 -27.70 -5.18 -23.70
C SER A 168 -28.00 -3.69 -23.91
N SER A 169 -29.22 -3.35 -24.35
CA SER A 169 -29.62 -1.94 -24.51
C SER A 169 -29.52 -1.10 -23.23
N SER A 170 -29.67 -1.72 -22.05
CA SER A 170 -29.69 -1.04 -20.76
C SER A 170 -28.55 -1.45 -19.82
N VAL A 171 -27.71 -2.46 -20.14
CA VAL A 171 -26.67 -3.00 -19.27
C VAL A 171 -25.31 -2.85 -19.92
N ASN A 172 -24.41 -2.21 -19.20
CA ASN A 172 -23.01 -2.06 -19.55
C ASN A 172 -22.15 -3.00 -18.70
N ILE A 173 -21.00 -3.40 -19.24
CA ILE A 173 -19.93 -4.11 -18.52
C ILE A 173 -18.66 -3.29 -18.53
N ARG A 174 -17.94 -3.34 -17.43
CA ARG A 174 -16.54 -2.95 -17.33
C ARG A 174 -15.80 -4.01 -16.52
N ALA A 175 -14.71 -4.53 -17.06
CA ALA A 175 -13.85 -5.45 -16.34
C ALA A 175 -12.40 -5.06 -16.55
N ASN A 176 -11.59 -5.23 -15.53
CA ASN A 176 -10.14 -5.11 -15.59
C ASN A 176 -9.54 -6.38 -15.00
N ILE A 177 -8.58 -6.94 -15.71
CA ILE A 177 -7.79 -8.09 -15.27
C ILE A 177 -6.33 -7.66 -15.38
N PHE A 178 -5.73 -7.45 -14.25
CA PHE A 178 -4.31 -7.14 -14.13
C PHE A 178 -3.64 -8.22 -13.30
N ASP A 179 -2.76 -8.98 -13.94
CA ASP A 179 -2.02 -10.09 -13.36
C ASP A 179 -0.55 -9.96 -13.77
N THR A 180 0.35 -9.88 -12.80
CA THR A 180 1.79 -9.79 -13.05
C THR A 180 2.55 -10.79 -12.20
N ASN A 181 3.39 -11.58 -12.85
CA ASN A 181 4.35 -12.45 -12.20
C ASN A 181 5.75 -11.81 -12.34
N ILE A 182 6.16 -11.04 -11.33
CA ILE A 182 7.46 -10.37 -11.27
C ILE A 182 8.38 -11.17 -10.35
N PRO A 183 9.60 -11.56 -10.78
CA PRO A 183 10.57 -12.18 -9.87
C PRO A 183 10.99 -11.19 -8.79
N LEU A 184 10.81 -11.58 -7.52
CA LEU A 184 10.98 -10.72 -6.33
C LEU A 184 12.30 -10.87 -5.61
N GLN A 185 13.14 -11.80 -6.01
CA GLN A 185 14.42 -12.07 -5.34
C GLN A 185 15.57 -12.16 -6.32
N GLU A 186 16.74 -11.71 -5.89
CA GLU A 186 18.02 -11.86 -6.60
C GLU A 186 18.32 -13.31 -7.02
N ASN A 187 17.74 -14.29 -6.34
CA ASN A 187 17.91 -15.72 -6.58
C ASN A 187 16.92 -16.34 -7.59
N GLY A 188 16.16 -15.52 -8.31
CA GLY A 188 15.34 -16.01 -9.43
C GLY A 188 14.05 -16.75 -9.08
N TYR A 189 13.62 -16.76 -7.83
CA TYR A 189 12.32 -17.27 -7.44
C TYR A 189 11.22 -16.22 -7.72
N SER A 190 10.30 -16.53 -8.61
CA SER A 190 9.09 -15.75 -8.77
C SER A 190 8.11 -16.11 -7.65
N GLN A 191 7.82 -15.14 -6.79
CA GLN A 191 6.70 -15.25 -5.87
C GLN A 191 5.46 -14.69 -6.57
N ASN A 192 4.36 -15.43 -6.55
CA ASN A 192 3.09 -14.89 -7.01
C ASN A 192 2.67 -13.80 -6.01
N ILE A 193 2.74 -12.56 -6.44
CA ILE A 193 2.23 -11.43 -5.66
C ILE A 193 0.73 -11.34 -5.92
N THR A 194 -0.05 -12.18 -5.26
CA THR A 194 -1.51 -12.16 -5.36
C THR A 194 -2.12 -10.85 -4.87
N ASP A 195 -1.37 -10.07 -4.09
CA ASP A 195 -1.84 -8.82 -3.51
C ASP A 195 -1.78 -7.61 -4.46
N PHE A 196 -1.09 -7.75 -5.61
CA PHE A 196 -1.05 -6.72 -6.64
C PHE A 196 -1.99 -6.97 -7.82
N ASP A 197 -2.57 -8.14 -7.90
CA ASP A 197 -3.55 -8.46 -8.94
C ASP A 197 -4.82 -7.68 -8.70
N ARG A 198 -5.32 -7.02 -9.74
CA ARG A 198 -6.59 -6.29 -9.73
C ARG A 198 -7.53 -6.92 -10.72
N ILE A 199 -8.39 -7.78 -10.21
CA ILE A 199 -9.39 -8.46 -11.01
C ILE A 199 -10.76 -8.03 -10.55
N PHE A 200 -11.47 -7.26 -11.37
CA PHE A 200 -12.85 -6.94 -11.09
C PHE A 200 -13.71 -6.99 -12.34
N ILE A 201 -14.98 -7.29 -12.13
CA ILE A 201 -16.04 -7.23 -13.13
C ILE A 201 -17.16 -6.38 -12.56
N GLU A 202 -17.59 -5.37 -13.33
CA GLU A 202 -18.67 -4.47 -12.98
C GLU A 202 -19.75 -4.52 -14.07
N LEU A 203 -20.98 -4.81 -13.65
CA LEU A 203 -22.18 -4.69 -14.46
C LEU A 203 -22.97 -3.49 -13.94
N TYR A 204 -23.37 -2.60 -14.82
CA TYR A 204 -24.09 -1.41 -14.38
C TYR A 204 -25.12 -0.93 -15.42
N SER A 205 -26.15 -0.29 -14.89
CA SER A 205 -27.19 0.43 -15.59
C SER A 205 -27.36 1.81 -14.96
N ASP A 206 -28.27 2.62 -15.44
CA ASP A 206 -28.55 3.96 -14.89
C ASP A 206 -28.96 3.91 -13.40
N ASN A 207 -29.67 2.85 -13.00
CA ASN A 207 -30.25 2.74 -11.65
C ASN A 207 -29.59 1.72 -10.74
N TRP A 208 -28.69 0.86 -11.24
CA TRP A 208 -28.04 -0.15 -10.41
C TRP A 208 -26.64 -0.49 -10.91
N ARG A 209 -25.86 -1.01 -9.99
CA ARG A 209 -24.48 -1.47 -10.23
C ARG A 209 -24.19 -2.71 -9.39
N VAL A 210 -23.56 -3.69 -10.00
CA VAL A 210 -23.02 -4.88 -9.32
C VAL A 210 -21.55 -4.99 -9.68
N LYS A 211 -20.68 -5.03 -8.69
CA LYS A 211 -19.24 -5.16 -8.85
C LYS A 211 -18.75 -6.39 -8.07
N ALA A 212 -17.97 -7.24 -8.72
CA ALA A 212 -17.40 -8.45 -8.13
C ALA A 212 -15.89 -8.50 -8.37
N GLY A 213 -15.14 -9.09 -7.44
CA GLY A 213 -13.68 -9.20 -7.47
C GLY A 213 -13.01 -8.24 -6.49
N ASP A 214 -11.91 -7.63 -6.89
CA ASP A 214 -11.20 -6.66 -6.06
C ASP A 214 -11.94 -5.34 -6.03
N ILE A 215 -12.40 -4.96 -4.85
CA ILE A 215 -13.25 -3.80 -4.60
C ILE A 215 -12.59 -2.92 -3.55
N ARG A 216 -12.60 -1.63 -3.78
CA ARG A 216 -12.25 -0.64 -2.77
C ARG A 216 -13.51 -0.18 -2.07
N LEU A 217 -13.72 -0.60 -0.83
CA LEU A 217 -14.74 -0.05 0.04
C LEU A 217 -14.22 1.20 0.72
N GLN A 218 -15.01 2.25 0.70
CA GLN A 218 -14.67 3.51 1.37
C GLN A 218 -15.92 4.22 1.84
N ASN A 219 -15.84 4.84 2.99
CA ASN A 219 -16.80 5.80 3.48
C ASN A 219 -16.04 7.05 3.95
N GLN A 220 -16.18 8.16 3.26
CA GLN A 220 -15.59 9.46 3.60
C GLN A 220 -16.65 10.46 4.06
N GLU A 221 -17.91 10.05 4.10
CA GLU A 221 -19.05 10.90 4.47
C GLU A 221 -19.32 10.89 5.98
N SER A 222 -19.11 9.75 6.64
CA SER A 222 -19.27 9.60 8.07
C SER A 222 -18.04 10.10 8.83
N TYR A 223 -18.25 10.75 9.95
CA TYR A 223 -17.18 11.17 10.84
C TYR A 223 -16.63 10.02 11.66
N PHE A 224 -17.52 9.21 12.27
CA PHE A 224 -17.10 8.07 13.11
C PHE A 224 -16.79 6.80 12.35
N LEU A 225 -17.30 6.64 11.12
CA LEU A 225 -17.03 5.49 10.27
C LEU A 225 -16.37 5.92 8.96
N ASN A 226 -15.27 6.68 9.08
CA ASN A 226 -14.43 7.00 7.93
C ASN A 226 -13.41 5.88 7.73
N PHE A 227 -13.48 5.21 6.59
CA PHE A 227 -12.55 4.13 6.27
C PHE A 227 -12.32 3.98 4.77
N ASN A 228 -11.20 3.33 4.43
CA ASN A 228 -10.85 2.95 3.08
C ASN A 228 -10.17 1.58 3.11
N LYS A 229 -10.82 0.55 2.54
CA LYS A 229 -10.37 -0.84 2.63
C LYS A 229 -10.43 -1.55 1.28
N GLN A 230 -9.39 -2.28 0.95
CA GLN A 230 -9.37 -3.14 -0.23
C GLN A 230 -9.82 -4.55 0.16
N ILE A 231 -10.80 -5.08 -0.56
CA ILE A 231 -11.43 -6.39 -0.29
C ILE A 231 -11.61 -7.18 -1.58
N ALA A 232 -11.76 -8.49 -1.44
CA ALA A 232 -12.20 -9.36 -2.53
C ALA A 232 -13.63 -9.85 -2.25
N GLY A 233 -14.61 -9.39 -3.06
CA GLY A 233 -16.01 -9.67 -2.75
C GLY A 233 -17.01 -9.20 -3.79
N LEU A 234 -18.22 -8.94 -3.32
CA LEU A 234 -19.35 -8.47 -4.11
C LEU A 234 -19.90 -7.18 -3.52
N GLN A 235 -20.18 -6.21 -4.39
CA GLN A 235 -20.87 -4.98 -4.05
C GLN A 235 -22.08 -4.78 -4.97
N ILE A 236 -23.21 -4.46 -4.39
CA ILE A 236 -24.45 -4.12 -5.09
C ILE A 236 -24.85 -2.73 -4.65
N ALA A 237 -25.14 -1.86 -5.61
CA ALA A 237 -25.68 -0.52 -5.35
C ALA A 237 -26.89 -0.26 -6.25
N ALA A 238 -27.90 0.41 -5.73
CA ALA A 238 -29.10 0.74 -6.46
C ALA A 238 -29.70 2.10 -6.05
N ASN A 239 -30.24 2.81 -7.03
CA ASN A 239 -31.10 3.97 -6.84
C ASN A 239 -32.55 3.47 -6.78
N LEU A 240 -33.13 3.37 -5.58
CA LEU A 240 -34.51 2.90 -5.40
C LEU A 240 -35.53 3.96 -5.82
N SER A 241 -35.15 5.24 -5.69
CA SER A 241 -35.88 6.40 -6.18
C SER A 241 -34.91 7.54 -6.43
N GLU A 242 -35.38 8.70 -6.91
CA GLU A 242 -34.58 9.92 -7.05
C GLU A 242 -33.91 10.33 -5.72
N ASN A 243 -34.59 10.04 -4.60
CA ASN A 243 -34.18 10.46 -3.25
C ASN A 243 -33.49 9.37 -2.44
N VAL A 244 -33.58 8.09 -2.84
CA VAL A 244 -33.11 6.95 -2.02
C VAL A 244 -32.08 6.14 -2.79
N LYS A 245 -30.87 6.07 -2.24
CA LYS A 245 -29.77 5.22 -2.72
C LYS A 245 -29.40 4.21 -1.66
N VAL A 246 -29.12 2.99 -2.08
CA VAL A 246 -28.70 1.91 -1.18
C VAL A 246 -27.50 1.19 -1.79
N ALA A 247 -26.59 0.72 -0.92
CA ALA A 247 -25.56 -0.21 -1.33
C ALA A 247 -25.30 -1.24 -0.23
N ALA A 248 -24.89 -2.42 -0.64
CA ALA A 248 -24.49 -3.52 0.24
C ALA A 248 -23.28 -4.23 -0.33
N SER A 249 -22.36 -4.62 0.53
CA SER A 249 -21.12 -5.29 0.15
C SER A 249 -20.84 -6.43 1.11
N GLY A 250 -20.36 -7.55 0.58
CA GLY A 250 -19.89 -8.70 1.37
C GLY A 250 -18.59 -9.24 0.77
N ALA A 251 -17.58 -9.47 1.62
CA ALA A 251 -16.26 -9.80 1.14
C ALA A 251 -15.40 -10.52 2.17
N VAL A 252 -14.30 -11.08 1.66
CA VAL A 252 -13.16 -11.51 2.46
C VAL A 252 -12.13 -10.38 2.46
N SER A 253 -11.69 -9.95 3.63
CA SER A 253 -10.63 -8.95 3.77
C SER A 253 -9.28 -9.60 3.50
N ARG A 254 -8.46 -8.92 2.69
CA ARG A 254 -7.07 -9.32 2.46
C ARG A 254 -6.10 -8.66 3.43
N GLY A 255 -6.51 -7.59 4.12
CA GLY A 255 -5.64 -6.80 4.96
C GLY A 255 -6.25 -6.39 6.28
N LYS A 256 -5.35 -6.21 7.26
CA LYS A 256 -5.60 -5.57 8.54
C LYS A 256 -5.04 -4.16 8.51
N PHE A 257 -5.82 -3.19 8.99
CA PHE A 257 -5.35 -1.82 9.16
C PHE A 257 -4.37 -1.73 10.33
N ASN A 258 -3.32 -0.95 10.17
CA ASN A 258 -2.36 -0.63 11.22
C ASN A 258 -1.82 0.79 11.05
N THR A 259 -1.30 1.34 12.13
CA THR A 259 -0.57 2.60 12.16
C THR A 259 0.85 2.39 12.65
N PHE A 260 1.79 3.06 12.04
CA PHE A 260 3.19 2.99 12.42
C PHE A 260 3.78 4.39 12.53
N THR A 261 4.52 4.66 13.59
CA THR A 261 5.21 5.93 13.81
C THR A 261 6.70 5.72 13.78
N LEU A 262 7.40 6.60 13.10
CA LEU A 262 8.86 6.65 13.14
C LEU A 262 9.34 8.09 13.35
N VAL A 263 10.48 8.20 14.00
CA VAL A 263 11.20 9.47 14.14
C VAL A 263 12.22 9.55 13.02
N GLY A 264 12.24 10.67 12.29
CA GLY A 264 13.22 10.90 11.25
C GLY A 264 14.65 10.90 11.83
N VAL A 265 15.59 10.32 11.10
CA VAL A 265 17.02 10.41 11.43
C VAL A 265 17.66 11.42 10.50
N GLU A 266 18.39 12.39 11.07
CA GLU A 266 19.01 13.47 10.30
C GLU A 266 19.84 12.93 9.14
N GLY A 267 19.44 13.27 7.91
CA GLY A 267 20.12 12.84 6.69
C GLY A 267 19.85 11.39 6.28
N ASN A 268 19.03 10.63 6.97
CA ASN A 268 18.63 9.29 6.54
C ASN A 268 17.35 9.39 5.70
N GLN A 269 17.41 9.04 4.41
CA GLN A 269 16.27 9.02 3.51
C GLN A 269 15.54 7.65 3.49
N GLY A 270 16.08 6.67 4.18
CA GLY A 270 15.59 5.30 4.21
C GLY A 270 16.53 4.32 3.50
N PRO A 271 16.11 3.07 3.29
CA PRO A 271 14.77 2.57 3.61
C PRO A 271 14.50 2.46 5.11
N TYR A 272 13.30 2.87 5.53
CA TYR A 272 12.81 2.65 6.88
C TYR A 272 11.87 1.45 6.89
N LYS A 273 12.11 0.48 7.77
CA LYS A 273 11.29 -0.71 7.90
C LYS A 273 9.98 -0.42 8.62
N ILE A 274 8.86 -0.81 8.01
CA ILE A 274 7.52 -0.72 8.60
C ILE A 274 7.19 -2.11 9.17
N VAL A 275 6.66 -2.15 10.38
CA VAL A 275 6.33 -3.39 11.10
C VAL A 275 4.82 -3.53 11.32
N GLY A 276 4.36 -4.76 11.52
CA GLY A 276 2.97 -5.07 11.80
C GLY A 276 2.52 -4.69 13.21
N ALA A 277 1.25 -4.94 13.51
CA ALA A 277 0.62 -4.56 14.80
C ALA A 277 1.25 -5.25 16.02
N ASN A 278 1.86 -6.40 15.85
CA ASN A 278 2.55 -7.15 16.91
C ASN A 278 4.09 -7.06 16.76
N ASN A 279 4.60 -5.98 16.12
CA ASN A 279 6.02 -5.81 15.78
C ASN A 279 6.57 -6.89 14.83
N GLU A 280 5.74 -7.50 14.01
CA GLU A 280 6.19 -8.43 12.97
C GLU A 280 7.06 -7.69 11.94
N PRO A 281 8.34 -8.07 11.77
CA PRO A 281 9.23 -7.39 10.84
C PRO A 281 9.05 -7.80 9.38
N ALA A 282 8.43 -8.96 9.15
CA ALA A 282 8.20 -9.52 7.81
C ALA A 282 6.71 -9.50 7.49
N ILE A 283 6.22 -8.34 7.08
CA ILE A 283 4.84 -8.14 6.62
C ILE A 283 4.84 -7.78 5.13
N VAL A 284 3.72 -8.00 4.47
CA VAL A 284 3.47 -7.54 3.10
C VAL A 284 2.39 -6.48 3.14
N MET A 285 2.72 -5.25 2.74
CA MET A 285 1.75 -4.16 2.68
C MET A 285 0.86 -4.27 1.45
N ILE A 286 -0.39 -3.87 1.60
CA ILE A 286 -1.33 -3.80 0.47
C ILE A 286 -1.05 -2.51 -0.30
N ALA A 287 -0.70 -2.65 -1.57
CA ALA A 287 -0.30 -1.52 -2.40
C ALA A 287 -1.40 -0.46 -2.54
N GLY A 288 -1.02 0.80 -2.32
CA GLY A 288 -1.92 1.95 -2.39
C GLY A 288 -2.92 2.05 -1.24
N SER A 289 -2.70 1.32 -0.15
CA SER A 289 -3.48 1.46 1.09
C SER A 289 -2.87 2.46 2.06
N GLU A 290 -1.64 2.91 1.79
CA GLU A 290 -0.90 3.79 2.68
C GLU A 290 -1.36 5.25 2.63
N SER A 291 -1.24 5.90 3.78
CA SER A 291 -1.29 7.35 3.94
C SER A 291 -0.13 7.77 4.83
N VAL A 292 0.79 8.56 4.28
CA VAL A 292 2.00 9.00 5.00
C VAL A 292 1.87 10.46 5.38
N TYR A 293 2.00 10.74 6.66
CA TYR A 293 1.94 12.10 7.21
C TYR A 293 3.30 12.48 7.80
N VAL A 294 3.75 13.68 7.50
CA VAL A 294 4.92 14.29 8.14
C VAL A 294 4.50 15.57 8.85
N ASN A 295 4.74 15.63 10.15
CA ASN A 295 4.27 16.71 11.01
C ASN A 295 2.76 16.99 10.85
N GLY A 296 1.95 15.93 10.73
CA GLY A 296 0.50 16.01 10.55
C GLY A 296 0.02 16.34 9.14
N VAL A 297 0.93 16.56 8.17
CA VAL A 297 0.59 16.89 6.79
C VAL A 297 0.72 15.65 5.92
N LEU A 298 -0.36 15.29 5.21
CA LEU A 298 -0.36 14.20 4.24
C LEU A 298 0.57 14.53 3.07
N ILE A 299 1.49 13.61 2.76
CA ILE A 299 2.43 13.73 1.65
C ILE A 299 2.15 12.71 0.55
N GLU A 300 2.55 13.01 -0.68
CA GLU A 300 2.23 12.20 -1.86
C GLU A 300 3.34 11.19 -2.19
N ALA A 301 2.93 9.97 -2.52
CA ALA A 301 3.80 8.91 -3.03
C ALA A 301 4.19 9.15 -4.50
N GLY A 302 5.40 8.74 -4.89
CA GLY A 302 5.89 8.70 -6.26
C GLY A 302 7.34 9.13 -6.40
N GLU A 303 8.03 8.69 -7.43
CA GLU A 303 9.45 8.99 -7.70
C GLU A 303 9.78 10.50 -7.79
N ASN A 304 8.81 11.32 -8.21
CA ASN A 304 8.96 12.78 -8.30
C ASN A 304 8.14 13.52 -7.23
N LYS A 305 7.71 12.81 -6.20
CA LYS A 305 6.94 13.33 -5.05
C LYS A 305 7.78 13.25 -3.78
N ALA A 306 7.18 12.94 -2.63
CA ALA A 306 7.90 12.93 -1.36
C ALA A 306 8.58 11.59 -1.05
N TYR A 307 7.96 10.45 -1.39
CA TYR A 307 8.46 9.12 -1.01
C TYR A 307 8.06 8.03 -2.01
N THR A 308 8.73 6.88 -1.88
CA THR A 308 8.39 5.61 -2.53
C THR A 308 8.30 4.50 -1.48
N ILE A 309 7.50 3.46 -1.75
CA ILE A 309 7.38 2.28 -0.86
C ILE A 309 7.67 1.01 -1.64
N ASP A 310 8.48 0.14 -1.05
CA ASP A 310 8.53 -1.27 -1.40
C ASP A 310 7.50 -2.02 -0.54
N TYR A 311 6.38 -2.39 -1.16
CA TYR A 311 5.26 -3.03 -0.46
C TYR A 311 5.58 -4.46 0.00
N ASN A 312 6.50 -5.16 -0.68
CA ASN A 312 6.90 -6.52 -0.34
C ASN A 312 7.85 -6.56 0.84
N LEU A 313 8.80 -5.64 0.82
CA LEU A 313 9.75 -5.48 1.92
C LEU A 313 9.16 -4.63 3.05
N SER A 314 8.02 -3.96 2.83
CA SER A 314 7.42 -3.00 3.77
C SER A 314 8.42 -1.93 4.19
N GLU A 315 9.04 -1.29 3.19
CA GLU A 315 10.07 -0.29 3.38
C GLU A 315 9.71 1.02 2.68
N ILE A 316 9.82 2.14 3.41
CA ILE A 316 9.60 3.48 2.87
C ILE A 316 10.93 4.19 2.65
N THR A 317 11.11 4.79 1.48
CA THR A 317 12.26 5.62 1.13
C THR A 317 11.78 7.01 0.73
N PHE A 318 12.34 8.04 1.36
CA PHE A 318 12.04 9.43 1.03
C PHE A 318 12.94 9.95 -0.08
N ASN A 319 12.35 10.71 -1.00
CA ASN A 319 13.08 11.22 -2.15
C ASN A 319 14.04 12.36 -1.79
N THR A 320 15.07 12.55 -2.58
CA THR A 320 16.08 13.61 -2.42
C THR A 320 15.48 15.02 -2.31
N THR A 321 14.31 15.24 -2.94
CA THR A 321 13.58 16.52 -2.88
C THR A 321 12.80 16.72 -1.59
N PHE A 322 12.72 15.69 -0.73
CA PHE A 322 12.06 15.71 0.57
C PHE A 322 13.03 15.23 1.67
N PRO A 323 14.06 16.00 2.00
CA PRO A 323 15.11 15.59 2.93
C PRO A 323 14.58 15.45 4.35
N ILE A 324 14.82 14.29 4.96
CA ILE A 324 14.38 13.95 6.32
C ILE A 324 15.29 14.62 7.35
N THR A 325 14.69 15.06 8.46
CA THR A 325 15.36 15.66 9.61
C THR A 325 14.90 14.98 10.91
N ASN A 326 15.69 15.11 11.96
CA ASN A 326 15.43 14.50 13.27
C ASN A 326 14.24 15.11 14.04
N ASP A 327 13.73 16.26 13.61
CA ASP A 327 12.56 16.93 14.16
C ASP A 327 11.25 16.55 13.44
N MET A 328 11.33 15.73 12.38
CA MET A 328 10.16 15.26 11.64
C MET A 328 9.52 14.06 12.36
N ARG A 329 8.24 14.17 12.59
CA ARG A 329 7.38 13.08 13.05
C ARG A 329 6.69 12.48 11.85
N ILE A 330 6.90 11.20 11.63
CA ILE A 330 6.38 10.48 10.48
C ILE A 330 5.38 9.46 10.99
N TRP A 331 4.15 9.58 10.50
CA TRP A 331 3.03 8.70 10.79
C TRP A 331 2.58 8.02 9.52
N ILE A 332 2.45 6.71 9.56
CA ILE A 332 2.07 5.90 8.41
C ILE A 332 0.85 5.07 8.80
N GLU A 333 -0.25 5.28 8.09
CA GLU A 333 -1.44 4.43 8.12
C GLU A 333 -1.38 3.51 6.91
N PHE A 334 -1.64 2.22 7.10
CA PHE A 334 -1.53 1.24 6.01
C PHE A 334 -2.33 -0.01 6.31
N GLN A 335 -2.53 -0.84 5.29
CA GLN A 335 -3.05 -2.19 5.43
C GLN A 335 -1.96 -3.19 5.06
N TYR A 336 -1.88 -4.29 5.79
CA TYR A 336 -0.94 -5.37 5.51
C TYR A 336 -1.64 -6.73 5.57
N SER A 337 -1.10 -7.70 4.86
CA SER A 337 -1.65 -9.06 4.80
C SER A 337 -1.53 -9.72 6.18
N ASP A 338 -2.66 -9.85 6.87
CA ASP A 338 -2.78 -10.59 8.12
C ASP A 338 -3.33 -11.99 7.83
N ARG A 339 -2.53 -13.02 8.08
CA ARG A 339 -2.86 -14.42 7.80
C ARG A 339 -3.23 -15.22 9.05
N ASN A 340 -3.60 -14.56 10.15
CA ASN A 340 -3.93 -15.28 11.39
C ASN A 340 -5.29 -15.97 11.28
N TYR A 341 -6.31 -15.27 10.76
CA TYR A 341 -7.66 -15.81 10.57
C TYR A 341 -8.24 -15.38 9.22
N THR A 342 -9.19 -16.20 8.71
CA THR A 342 -10.07 -15.74 7.62
C THR A 342 -10.98 -14.63 8.14
N ARG A 343 -10.98 -13.48 7.50
CA ARG A 343 -11.69 -12.28 7.94
C ARG A 343 -12.78 -11.90 6.95
N PHE A 344 -14.02 -11.79 7.42
CA PHE A 344 -15.16 -11.36 6.63
C PHE A 344 -15.51 -9.91 6.90
N VAL A 345 -15.84 -9.18 5.85
CA VAL A 345 -16.29 -7.79 5.91
C VAL A 345 -17.65 -7.65 5.26
N THR A 346 -18.55 -6.94 5.92
CA THR A 346 -19.81 -6.46 5.32
C THR A 346 -19.93 -4.96 5.52
N TYR A 347 -20.42 -4.27 4.50
CA TYR A 347 -20.70 -2.85 4.55
C TYR A 347 -22.02 -2.55 3.84
N GLU A 348 -22.88 -1.83 4.52
CA GLU A 348 -24.20 -1.46 4.02
C GLU A 348 -24.39 0.04 4.20
N GLU A 349 -25.02 0.68 3.21
CA GLU A 349 -25.36 2.09 3.28
C GLU A 349 -26.76 2.35 2.71
N VAL A 350 -27.46 3.29 3.32
CA VAL A 350 -28.73 3.82 2.87
C VAL A 350 -28.65 5.33 2.94
N ASN A 351 -28.89 6.00 1.83
CA ASN A 351 -28.83 7.46 1.73
C ASN A 351 -30.19 7.98 1.24
N TYR A 352 -30.83 8.85 2.03
CA TYR A 352 -31.98 9.64 1.67
C TYR A 352 -31.55 11.10 1.48
N THR A 353 -31.86 11.68 0.33
CA THR A 353 -31.47 13.05 -0.01
C THR A 353 -32.71 13.82 -0.48
N SER A 354 -33.00 14.96 0.19
CA SER A 354 -34.01 15.92 -0.22
C SER A 354 -33.40 17.33 -0.24
N GLU A 355 -34.17 18.34 -0.66
CA GLU A 355 -33.70 19.72 -0.74
C GLU A 355 -33.17 20.26 0.60
N LYS A 356 -33.75 19.84 1.72
CA LYS A 356 -33.42 20.39 3.05
C LYS A 356 -32.84 19.37 4.01
N LEU A 357 -33.08 18.09 3.76
CA LEU A 357 -32.73 17.04 4.72
C LEU A 357 -32.05 15.87 4.01
N ASN A 358 -30.84 15.55 4.47
CA ASN A 358 -30.13 14.35 4.07
C ASN A 358 -29.99 13.45 5.29
N ILE A 359 -30.36 12.19 5.15
CA ILE A 359 -30.20 11.17 6.19
C ILE A 359 -29.43 10.00 5.59
N SER A 360 -28.40 9.58 6.27
CA SER A 360 -27.59 8.43 5.87
C SER A 360 -27.49 7.44 7.03
N GLY A 361 -27.66 6.18 6.72
CA GLY A 361 -27.42 5.07 7.64
C GLY A 361 -26.29 4.19 7.11
N TYR A 362 -25.33 3.83 7.95
CA TYR A 362 -24.20 2.99 7.60
C TYR A 362 -24.08 1.85 8.60
N PHE A 363 -23.78 0.68 8.10
CA PHE A 363 -23.44 -0.47 8.92
C PHE A 363 -22.16 -1.10 8.39
N TYR A 364 -21.20 -1.29 9.27
CA TYR A 364 -19.92 -1.96 8.99
C TYR A 364 -19.74 -3.12 9.95
N SER A 365 -19.31 -4.25 9.47
CA SER A 365 -18.94 -5.39 10.29
C SER A 365 -17.71 -6.07 9.72
N GLU A 366 -16.70 -6.25 10.54
CA GLU A 366 -15.52 -7.03 10.27
C GLU A 366 -15.37 -8.09 11.34
N ASN A 367 -15.24 -9.35 10.94
CA ASN A 367 -15.28 -10.49 11.86
C ASN A 367 -14.32 -11.58 11.42
N ASP A 368 -13.46 -12.00 12.34
CA ASP A 368 -12.57 -13.15 12.16
C ASP A 368 -13.35 -14.46 12.31
N ALA A 369 -13.09 -15.41 11.43
CA ALA A 369 -13.66 -16.75 11.52
C ALA A 369 -12.97 -17.55 12.64
N LYS A 370 -13.55 -17.54 13.83
CA LYS A 370 -13.03 -18.19 15.06
C LYS A 370 -12.50 -19.61 14.84
N ASN A 371 -13.14 -20.38 13.96
CA ASN A 371 -12.81 -21.79 13.70
C ASN A 371 -11.97 -22.01 12.44
N GLN A 372 -11.45 -20.95 11.82
CA GLN A 372 -10.65 -20.99 10.60
C GLN A 372 -9.33 -20.21 10.75
N PRO A 373 -8.46 -20.63 11.70
CA PRO A 373 -7.11 -20.08 11.77
C PRO A 373 -6.33 -20.52 10.53
N LEU A 374 -5.49 -19.62 10.01
CA LEU A 374 -4.71 -19.84 8.79
C LEU A 374 -3.26 -20.25 9.08
N GLN A 375 -2.61 -19.57 10.02
CA GLN A 375 -1.20 -19.79 10.33
C GLN A 375 -0.92 -20.35 11.73
N GLN A 376 -1.90 -20.35 12.62
CA GLN A 376 -1.74 -20.90 13.97
C GLN A 376 -2.73 -22.06 14.20
N ALA A 377 -2.22 -23.22 14.54
CA ALA A 377 -3.05 -24.32 15.01
C ALA A 377 -3.15 -24.24 16.54
N LEU A 378 -4.22 -23.64 17.07
CA LEU A 378 -4.42 -23.51 18.50
C LEU A 378 -4.83 -24.84 19.12
N SER A 379 -4.08 -25.27 20.14
CA SER A 379 -4.48 -26.40 21.00
C SER A 379 -5.68 -26.01 21.89
N GLU A 380 -6.38 -26.98 22.43
CA GLU A 380 -7.49 -26.73 23.38
C GLU A 380 -7.03 -25.95 24.62
N ALA A 381 -5.81 -26.23 25.12
CA ALA A 381 -5.20 -25.48 26.22
C ALA A 381 -4.99 -24.01 25.86
N GLN A 382 -4.49 -23.71 24.67
CA GLN A 382 -4.29 -22.35 24.19
C GLN A 382 -5.62 -21.61 23.97
N LYS A 383 -6.65 -22.30 23.46
CA LYS A 383 -8.01 -21.74 23.38
C LYS A 383 -8.57 -21.41 24.76
N GLN A 384 -8.31 -22.26 25.76
CA GLN A 384 -8.72 -22.00 27.14
C GLN A 384 -7.95 -20.82 27.74
N THR A 385 -6.65 -20.67 27.45
CA THR A 385 -5.86 -19.50 27.84
C THR A 385 -6.49 -18.22 27.26
N LEU A 386 -6.83 -18.21 25.96
CA LEU A 386 -7.54 -17.10 25.34
C LEU A 386 -8.90 -16.85 25.99
N ALA A 387 -9.68 -17.90 26.27
CA ALA A 387 -10.98 -17.76 26.92
C ALA A 387 -10.88 -17.13 28.32
N ASN A 388 -9.82 -17.41 29.06
CA ASN A 388 -9.57 -16.88 30.40
C ASN A 388 -8.96 -15.49 30.40
N ALA A 389 -8.33 -15.06 29.28
CA ALA A 389 -7.63 -13.78 29.18
C ALA A 389 -8.58 -12.57 29.06
N GLY A 390 -9.86 -12.77 28.69
CA GLY A 390 -10.72 -11.65 28.34
C GLY A 390 -10.18 -10.91 27.12
N ASN A 391 -10.31 -9.59 27.12
CA ASN A 391 -9.73 -8.70 26.11
C ASN A 391 -8.28 -8.24 26.46
N ASN A 392 -7.70 -8.78 27.54
CA ASN A 392 -6.36 -8.39 27.98
C ASN A 392 -5.27 -9.14 27.20
N THR A 393 -4.64 -8.46 26.27
CA THR A 393 -3.57 -9.01 25.42
C THR A 393 -2.32 -9.44 26.20
N ASP A 394 -2.11 -8.90 27.41
CA ASP A 394 -0.96 -9.24 28.25
C ASP A 394 -1.12 -10.60 28.96
N LEU A 395 -2.32 -11.19 28.89
CA LEU A 395 -2.61 -12.53 29.37
C LEU A 395 -2.69 -13.56 28.23
N MET A 396 -2.58 -13.15 26.98
CA MET A 396 -2.68 -14.01 25.80
C MET A 396 -1.34 -14.64 25.43
N PHE A 397 -0.71 -15.32 26.37
CA PHE A 397 0.53 -16.04 26.17
C PHE A 397 0.39 -17.51 26.55
N SER A 398 1.16 -18.36 25.90
CA SER A 398 1.27 -19.79 26.21
C SER A 398 2.75 -20.17 26.28
N GLU A 399 3.07 -21.19 27.04
CA GLU A 399 4.39 -21.81 27.00
C GLU A 399 4.73 -22.22 25.56
N SER A 400 5.95 -21.99 25.15
CA SER A 400 6.43 -22.25 23.79
C SER A 400 7.25 -23.54 23.68
N ALA A 401 7.67 -24.07 24.81
CA ALA A 401 8.55 -25.23 24.85
C ALA A 401 7.79 -26.52 24.57
N PHE A 402 8.30 -27.33 23.67
CA PHE A 402 7.82 -28.69 23.43
C PHE A 402 8.98 -29.68 23.30
N VAL A 403 8.76 -30.91 23.72
CA VAL A 403 9.77 -31.98 23.62
C VAL A 403 10.00 -32.31 22.16
N ASP A 404 11.28 -32.34 21.77
CA ASP A 404 11.71 -32.65 20.40
C ASP A 404 12.88 -33.64 20.40
N THR A 405 13.14 -34.22 19.24
CA THR A 405 14.25 -35.16 19.04
C THR A 405 15.49 -34.39 18.58
N TYR A 406 16.67 -34.91 18.91
CA TYR A 406 17.92 -34.32 18.48
C TYR A 406 18.01 -34.16 16.97
N ASN A 407 18.36 -32.94 16.54
CA ASN A 407 18.60 -32.59 15.15
C ASN A 407 19.63 -31.48 15.07
N GLU A 408 20.72 -31.71 14.39
CA GLU A 408 21.85 -30.76 14.24
C GLU A 408 21.44 -29.42 13.59
N ASN A 409 20.33 -29.43 12.82
CA ASN A 409 19.81 -28.21 12.17
C ASN A 409 18.80 -27.42 13.01
N LYS A 410 18.61 -27.77 14.28
CA LYS A 410 17.72 -27.09 15.22
C LYS A 410 18.46 -26.54 16.42
N VAL A 411 18.01 -25.42 16.94
CA VAL A 411 18.42 -24.91 18.24
C VAL A 411 17.62 -25.64 19.32
N LEU A 412 18.29 -26.42 20.14
CA LEU A 412 17.66 -27.26 21.16
C LEU A 412 18.10 -26.83 22.56
N TYR A 413 17.24 -27.04 23.53
CA TYR A 413 17.43 -26.68 24.94
C TYR A 413 17.21 -27.90 25.83
N LYS A 414 17.87 -27.88 27.01
CA LYS A 414 17.58 -28.76 28.13
C LYS A 414 16.99 -27.95 29.29
N LYS A 415 16.09 -28.56 30.05
CA LYS A 415 15.62 -28.02 31.31
C LYS A 415 16.69 -28.21 32.36
N VAL A 416 17.11 -27.15 33.02
CA VAL A 416 18.05 -27.14 34.14
C VAL A 416 17.47 -26.32 35.29
N VAL A 417 17.90 -26.60 36.54
CA VAL A 417 17.45 -25.86 37.72
C VAL A 417 18.51 -24.86 38.11
N VAL A 418 18.21 -23.57 38.04
CA VAL A 418 19.11 -22.47 38.48
C VAL A 418 18.42 -21.70 39.62
N GLY A 419 18.99 -21.70 40.79
CA GLY A 419 18.41 -21.00 41.95
C GLY A 419 17.03 -21.55 42.39
N GLY A 420 16.70 -22.79 42.06
CA GLY A 420 15.40 -23.39 42.37
C GLY A 420 14.30 -23.16 41.31
N ILE A 421 14.63 -22.53 40.20
CA ILE A 421 13.74 -22.25 39.07
C ILE A 421 14.13 -23.16 37.89
N GLU A 422 13.19 -23.81 37.24
CA GLU A 422 13.42 -24.51 35.97
C GLU A 422 13.61 -23.50 34.84
N VAL A 423 14.74 -23.60 34.14
CA VAL A 423 15.12 -22.72 33.03
C VAL A 423 15.57 -23.56 31.83
N PHE A 424 15.53 -22.98 30.64
CA PHE A 424 16.01 -23.59 29.41
C PHE A 424 17.45 -23.15 29.14
N GLU A 425 18.34 -24.12 29.01
CA GLU A 425 19.76 -23.90 28.65
C GLU A 425 20.05 -24.51 27.29
N TYR A 426 20.67 -23.75 26.41
CA TYR A 426 21.07 -24.23 25.08
C TYR A 426 22.00 -25.42 25.17
N THR A 427 21.77 -26.43 24.35
CA THR A 427 22.58 -27.64 24.35
C THR A 427 22.80 -28.18 22.93
N THR A 428 23.99 -28.73 22.70
CA THR A 428 24.34 -29.54 21.53
C THR A 428 24.43 -31.04 21.88
N ASP A 429 24.18 -31.39 23.14
CA ASP A 429 24.21 -32.77 23.61
C ASP A 429 22.94 -33.49 23.24
N ALA A 430 23.07 -34.62 22.50
CA ALA A 430 21.97 -35.43 22.03
C ALA A 430 21.31 -36.31 23.11
N THR A 431 21.87 -36.30 24.36
CA THR A 431 21.39 -37.15 25.44
C THR A 431 20.35 -36.46 26.31
N GLY A 432 19.34 -37.22 26.77
CA GLY A 432 18.30 -36.70 27.65
C GLY A 432 17.10 -36.08 26.89
N GLU A 433 16.20 -35.48 27.64
CA GLU A 433 15.01 -34.81 27.09
C GLU A 433 15.37 -33.44 26.51
N LEU A 434 15.08 -33.24 25.24
CA LEU A 434 15.40 -32.05 24.50
C LEU A 434 14.13 -31.25 24.17
N TYR A 435 14.26 -29.94 24.15
CA TYR A 435 13.14 -29.05 23.88
C TYR A 435 13.46 -28.09 22.73
N THR A 436 12.50 -27.93 21.82
CA THR A 436 12.45 -26.74 20.96
C THR A 436 11.69 -25.66 21.69
N VAL A 437 12.27 -24.46 21.79
CA VAL A 437 11.73 -23.33 22.56
C VAL A 437 11.71 -22.08 21.68
N THR A 438 10.56 -21.43 21.61
CA THR A 438 10.43 -20.10 20.98
C THR A 438 10.47 -19.01 22.06
N PHE A 439 11.30 -18.02 21.87
CA PHE A 439 11.43 -16.88 22.80
C PHE A 439 10.77 -15.64 22.22
N THR A 440 9.85 -15.06 22.97
CA THR A 440 9.15 -13.83 22.62
C THR A 440 9.77 -12.64 23.35
N ASN A 441 10.04 -11.54 22.63
CA ASN A 441 10.48 -10.28 23.22
C ASN A 441 9.32 -9.67 24.03
N VAL A 442 9.51 -9.53 25.33
CA VAL A 442 8.54 -8.96 26.28
C VAL A 442 8.90 -7.55 26.76
N GLY A 443 9.96 -6.98 26.19
CA GLY A 443 10.45 -5.65 26.53
C GLY A 443 11.68 -5.67 27.44
N ILE A 444 12.29 -4.51 27.58
CA ILE A 444 13.55 -4.33 28.34
C ILE A 444 13.28 -4.62 29.83
N ASN A 445 14.04 -5.57 30.38
CA ASN A 445 13.95 -6.01 31.77
C ASN A 445 12.57 -6.52 32.22
N ASN A 446 11.75 -7.03 31.26
CA ASN A 446 10.48 -7.68 31.55
C ASN A 446 10.52 -9.19 31.30
N GLY A 447 11.65 -9.72 30.88
CA GLY A 447 11.88 -11.14 30.62
C GLY A 447 13.05 -11.69 31.41
N ASP A 448 13.24 -13.00 31.28
CA ASP A 448 14.23 -13.76 32.03
C ASP A 448 15.46 -14.14 31.16
N TYR A 449 15.36 -13.93 29.82
CA TYR A 449 16.37 -14.34 28.86
C TYR A 449 16.86 -13.16 28.02
N ASN A 450 18.13 -13.27 27.57
CA ASN A 450 18.69 -12.38 26.54
C ASN A 450 19.12 -13.18 25.30
N LEU A 451 19.13 -12.53 24.14
CA LEU A 451 19.72 -13.09 22.95
C LEU A 451 21.24 -13.20 23.13
N LEU A 452 21.77 -14.40 23.19
CA LEU A 452 23.20 -14.67 23.31
C LEU A 452 23.90 -14.48 21.96
N ARG A 453 23.39 -15.17 20.93
CA ARG A 453 23.90 -15.10 19.55
C ARG A 453 22.88 -15.71 18.58
N THR A 454 23.08 -15.45 17.28
CA THR A 454 22.35 -16.10 16.21
C THR A 454 23.28 -17.05 15.47
N VAL A 455 22.85 -18.28 15.22
CA VAL A 455 23.54 -19.30 14.44
C VAL A 455 22.70 -19.66 13.21
N ALA A 456 23.22 -20.50 12.33
CA ALA A 456 22.53 -20.92 11.11
C ALA A 456 21.13 -21.54 11.38
N SER A 457 21.01 -22.30 12.45
CA SER A 457 19.78 -22.97 12.86
C SER A 457 18.80 -22.06 13.63
N GLY A 458 19.19 -20.82 13.96
CA GLY A 458 18.32 -19.84 14.63
C GLY A 458 18.98 -19.06 15.76
N PRO A 459 18.23 -18.17 16.42
CA PRO A 459 18.72 -17.42 17.59
C PRO A 459 18.86 -18.32 18.81
N ILE A 460 19.94 -18.14 19.56
CA ILE A 460 20.21 -18.82 20.82
C ILE A 460 20.03 -17.81 21.96
N PHE A 461 19.26 -18.18 22.96
CA PHE A 461 18.96 -17.38 24.14
C PHE A 461 19.61 -17.99 25.38
N GLU A 462 20.02 -17.13 26.31
CA GLU A 462 20.56 -17.50 27.61
C GLU A 462 19.73 -16.90 28.73
N TYR A 463 19.65 -17.62 29.84
CA TYR A 463 18.97 -17.14 31.03
C TYR A 463 19.77 -16.04 31.69
N ALA A 464 19.18 -14.86 31.84
CA ALA A 464 19.82 -13.67 32.45
C ALA A 464 19.47 -13.46 33.93
N GLY A 465 18.43 -14.15 34.41
CA GLY A 465 17.83 -13.95 35.75
C GLY A 465 16.40 -13.43 35.62
N VAL A 466 15.60 -13.56 36.68
CA VAL A 466 14.21 -13.14 36.73
C VAL A 466 14.10 -11.63 36.48
N GLU A 467 13.34 -11.19 35.46
CA GLU A 467 13.16 -9.78 35.06
C GLU A 467 14.48 -9.02 34.76
N LEU A 468 15.55 -9.73 34.36
CA LEU A 468 16.84 -9.14 33.98
C LEU A 468 17.13 -9.29 32.47
N GLY A 469 16.24 -9.94 31.75
CA GLY A 469 16.31 -10.12 30.30
C GLY A 469 15.18 -9.41 29.56
N ASN A 470 15.17 -9.63 28.25
CA ASN A 470 14.20 -9.01 27.35
C ASN A 470 13.25 -10.03 26.71
N TYR A 471 13.47 -11.32 26.93
CA TYR A 471 12.75 -12.41 26.28
C TYR A 471 12.24 -13.43 27.29
N ASN A 472 11.09 -14.06 26.98
CA ASN A 472 10.56 -15.20 27.73
C ASN A 472 10.27 -16.38 26.82
N PRO A 473 10.33 -17.66 27.34
CA PRO A 473 10.03 -18.89 26.58
C PRO A 473 8.52 -19.07 26.39
N ILE A 474 7.87 -18.08 25.80
CA ILE A 474 6.43 -18.02 25.58
C ILE A 474 6.13 -17.64 24.13
N VAL A 475 4.96 -18.01 23.65
CA VAL A 475 4.42 -17.59 22.37
C VAL A 475 3.19 -16.73 22.60
N LYS A 476 3.14 -15.58 21.93
CA LYS A 476 1.96 -14.71 21.95
C LYS A 476 0.85 -15.38 21.15
N LEU A 477 -0.30 -15.55 21.76
CA LEU A 477 -1.50 -16.05 21.11
C LEU A 477 -2.27 -14.86 20.52
N ILE A 478 -2.76 -15.04 19.30
CA ILE A 478 -3.58 -14.03 18.62
C ILE A 478 -5.02 -14.49 18.66
N ALA A 479 -5.88 -13.74 19.33
CA ALA A 479 -7.30 -14.02 19.39
C ALA A 479 -8.03 -13.54 18.13
N PRO A 480 -9.08 -14.26 17.66
CA PRO A 480 -9.97 -13.75 16.63
C PRO A 480 -10.82 -12.62 17.20
N SER A 481 -11.02 -11.58 16.41
CA SER A 481 -11.69 -10.33 16.80
C SER A 481 -12.91 -10.03 15.93
N LYS A 482 -13.75 -9.12 16.44
CA LYS A 482 -14.93 -8.64 15.73
C LYS A 482 -15.11 -7.14 16.01
N VAL A 483 -15.28 -6.35 14.95
CA VAL A 483 -15.63 -4.93 15.01
C VAL A 483 -16.93 -4.70 14.24
N GLN A 484 -17.92 -4.11 14.88
CA GLN A 484 -19.16 -3.72 14.25
C GLN A 484 -19.46 -2.26 14.58
N VAL A 485 -19.85 -1.48 13.58
CA VAL A 485 -20.20 -0.07 13.76
C VAL A 485 -21.49 0.22 12.99
N PHE A 486 -22.45 0.79 13.68
CA PHE A 486 -23.68 1.32 13.11
C PHE A 486 -23.70 2.84 13.27
N VAL A 487 -23.98 3.57 12.20
CA VAL A 487 -24.00 5.03 12.21
C VAL A 487 -25.28 5.55 11.57
N VAL A 488 -25.88 6.55 12.20
CA VAL A 488 -26.93 7.40 11.61
C VAL A 488 -26.44 8.83 11.57
N LYS A 489 -26.39 9.38 10.36
CA LYS A 489 -26.00 10.76 10.09
C LYS A 489 -27.18 11.54 9.54
N SER A 490 -27.33 12.79 9.96
CA SER A 490 -28.35 13.72 9.46
C SER A 490 -27.74 15.09 9.20
N ASP A 491 -28.02 15.65 8.02
CA ASP A 491 -27.74 17.02 7.65
C ASP A 491 -29.07 17.73 7.33
N TYR A 492 -29.44 18.73 8.14
CA TYR A 492 -30.65 19.51 7.99
C TYR A 492 -30.35 20.97 7.69
N ASN A 493 -30.78 21.44 6.53
CA ASN A 493 -30.59 22.80 6.03
C ASN A 493 -31.95 23.52 5.95
N PRO A 494 -32.51 24.03 7.03
CA PRO A 494 -33.80 24.71 7.02
C PRO A 494 -33.81 25.98 6.16
N SER A 495 -32.64 26.61 6.03
CA SER A 495 -32.40 27.78 5.18
C SER A 495 -30.97 27.81 4.65
N GLU A 496 -30.68 28.64 3.66
CA GLU A 496 -29.31 28.89 3.16
C GLU A 496 -28.36 29.44 4.26
N LYS A 497 -28.88 29.95 5.36
CA LYS A 497 -28.08 30.53 6.44
C LYS A 497 -27.90 29.63 7.65
N THR A 498 -28.65 28.54 7.73
CA THR A 498 -28.67 27.66 8.91
C THR A 498 -28.47 26.22 8.49
N ARG A 499 -27.54 25.55 9.12
CA ARG A 499 -27.29 24.11 8.95
C ARG A 499 -27.13 23.45 10.29
N PHE A 500 -27.82 22.33 10.46
CA PHE A 500 -27.63 21.39 11.57
C PHE A 500 -27.06 20.09 11.00
N ASN A 501 -26.05 19.56 11.66
CA ASN A 501 -25.54 18.22 11.38
C ASN A 501 -25.54 17.40 12.67
N SER A 502 -25.83 16.14 12.55
CA SER A 502 -25.71 15.20 13.65
C SER A 502 -25.27 13.84 13.16
N GLU A 503 -24.50 13.16 13.98
CA GLU A 503 -24.06 11.80 13.74
C GLU A 503 -24.05 11.05 15.07
N ILE A 504 -24.69 9.88 15.09
CA ILE A 504 -24.71 8.98 16.25
C ILE A 504 -24.18 7.65 15.77
N ALA A 505 -23.22 7.11 16.49
CA ALA A 505 -22.56 5.85 16.19
C ALA A 505 -22.66 4.90 17.39
N LEU A 506 -22.90 3.64 17.12
CA LEU A 506 -22.85 2.52 18.06
C LEU A 506 -21.76 1.56 17.59
N SER A 507 -20.77 1.29 18.43
CA SER A 507 -19.75 0.28 18.15
C SER A 507 -19.94 -0.96 19.03
N ASN A 508 -19.58 -2.12 18.50
CA ASN A 508 -19.40 -3.37 19.24
C ASN A 508 -18.03 -3.93 18.83
N ASN A 509 -17.07 -3.82 19.73
CA ASN A 509 -15.69 -4.23 19.51
C ASN A 509 -15.33 -5.35 20.48
N ASP A 510 -15.26 -6.57 19.97
CA ASP A 510 -14.88 -7.77 20.71
C ASP A 510 -13.47 -8.18 20.24
N ALA A 511 -12.48 -7.96 21.09
CA ALA A 511 -11.09 -8.23 20.79
C ALA A 511 -10.70 -9.72 20.95
N ASN A 512 -11.61 -10.54 21.51
CA ASN A 512 -11.34 -11.95 21.77
C ASN A 512 -12.60 -12.81 21.74
N LEU A 513 -12.97 -13.31 20.59
CA LEU A 513 -14.15 -14.16 20.40
C LEU A 513 -14.11 -15.51 21.16
N PHE A 514 -12.97 -15.90 21.78
CA PHE A 514 -12.92 -17.07 22.65
C PHE A 514 -13.42 -16.78 24.06
N SER A 515 -13.35 -15.54 24.52
CA SER A 515 -13.77 -15.11 25.86
C SER A 515 -15.16 -14.50 25.86
N THR A 516 -15.82 -14.54 27.02
CA THR A 516 -17.07 -13.83 27.31
C THR A 516 -16.96 -12.95 28.57
N ILE A 517 -15.73 -12.87 29.14
CA ILE A 517 -15.50 -12.18 30.42
C ILE A 517 -15.83 -10.72 30.35
N ASP A 518 -15.47 -10.06 29.23
CA ASP A 518 -15.56 -8.61 29.04
C ASP A 518 -16.65 -8.20 28.04
N ASP A 519 -17.57 -9.09 27.65
CA ASP A 519 -18.60 -8.82 26.61
C ASP A 519 -19.49 -7.64 26.92
N ASN A 520 -19.71 -7.33 28.21
CA ASN A 520 -20.49 -6.17 28.66
C ASN A 520 -19.80 -4.82 28.37
N GLN A 521 -18.51 -4.84 28.08
CA GLN A 521 -17.71 -3.66 27.73
C GLN A 521 -17.51 -3.47 26.23
N ASN A 522 -17.94 -4.43 25.42
CA ASN A 522 -17.74 -4.44 23.98
C ASN A 522 -18.58 -3.38 23.24
N THR A 523 -19.65 -2.90 23.86
CA THR A 523 -20.59 -1.94 23.24
C THR A 523 -20.38 -0.54 23.76
N ALA A 524 -20.26 0.45 22.87
CA ALA A 524 -20.10 1.85 23.23
C ALA A 524 -20.76 2.78 22.20
N ILE A 525 -21.07 4.00 22.63
CA ILE A 525 -21.77 5.02 21.83
C ILE A 525 -20.85 6.23 21.60
N ALA A 526 -20.93 6.80 20.39
CA ALA A 526 -20.39 8.11 20.08
C ALA A 526 -21.48 8.99 19.44
N ALA A 527 -21.43 10.29 19.70
CA ALA A 527 -22.34 11.25 19.12
C ALA A 527 -21.61 12.56 18.81
N LYS A 528 -21.94 13.16 17.68
CA LYS A 528 -21.47 14.48 17.27
C LYS A 528 -22.65 15.30 16.77
N MET A 529 -22.73 16.57 17.23
CA MET A 529 -23.76 17.50 16.80
C MET A 529 -23.10 18.82 16.44
N GLY A 530 -23.56 19.44 15.38
CA GLY A 530 -23.07 20.72 14.90
C GLY A 530 -24.19 21.64 14.49
N TRP A 531 -23.96 22.91 14.72
CA TRP A 531 -24.85 24.00 14.33
C TRP A 531 -24.01 25.09 13.66
N GLN A 532 -24.35 25.38 12.42
CA GLN A 532 -23.74 26.46 11.65
C GLN A 532 -24.78 27.54 11.35
N GLN A 533 -24.44 28.79 11.60
CA GLN A 533 -25.31 29.93 11.37
C GLN A 533 -24.56 31.09 10.73
N ILE A 534 -25.11 31.61 9.65
CA ILE A 534 -24.68 32.90 9.10
C ILE A 534 -25.40 34.01 9.90
N LEU A 535 -24.63 34.70 10.74
CA LEU A 535 -25.13 35.76 11.61
C LEU A 535 -25.28 37.09 10.87
N ILE A 536 -24.29 37.43 10.04
CA ILE A 536 -24.25 38.63 9.22
C ILE A 536 -23.90 38.24 7.80
N ASP A 537 -24.65 38.75 6.83
CA ASP A 537 -24.44 38.50 5.41
C ASP A 537 -24.47 39.83 4.64
N LYS A 538 -23.29 40.46 4.59
CA LYS A 538 -23.09 41.75 3.90
C LYS A 538 -21.79 41.67 3.07
N LYS A 539 -21.02 42.75 2.92
CA LYS A 539 -19.69 42.79 2.31
C LYS A 539 -18.72 41.81 3.00
N TRP A 540 -18.84 41.70 4.32
CA TRP A 540 -18.25 40.69 5.17
C TRP A 540 -19.38 39.83 5.75
N GLN A 541 -19.17 38.53 5.77
CA GLN A 541 -20.07 37.53 6.31
C GLN A 541 -19.50 37.02 7.62
N LEU A 542 -20.30 37.08 8.68
CA LEU A 542 -19.96 36.47 9.95
C LEU A 542 -20.71 35.13 10.08
N LYS A 543 -19.97 34.05 10.25
CA LYS A 543 -20.48 32.70 10.50
C LYS A 543 -20.14 32.29 11.92
N SER A 544 -21.05 31.54 12.54
CA SER A 544 -20.80 30.79 13.77
C SER A 544 -20.88 29.30 13.44
N ASP A 545 -19.96 28.53 13.98
CA ASP A 545 -19.93 27.08 13.91
C ASP A 545 -19.72 26.52 15.32
N ILE A 546 -20.70 25.76 15.82
CA ILE A 546 -20.66 25.18 17.15
C ILE A 546 -20.80 23.67 17.02
N ASN A 547 -19.87 22.94 17.59
CA ASN A 547 -19.83 21.50 17.56
C ASN A 547 -19.66 20.92 18.96
N HIS A 548 -20.34 19.83 19.23
CA HIS A 548 -20.16 19.04 20.43
C HIS A 548 -20.01 17.56 20.05
N GLU A 549 -19.03 16.93 20.65
CA GLU A 549 -18.73 15.51 20.45
C GLU A 549 -18.65 14.80 21.79
N TYR A 550 -19.35 13.70 21.90
CA TYR A 550 -19.31 12.77 23.01
C TYR A 550 -18.90 11.40 22.53
N VAL A 551 -17.87 10.81 23.14
CA VAL A 551 -17.42 9.46 22.80
C VAL A 551 -17.25 8.69 24.09
N GLN A 552 -18.02 7.64 24.24
CA GLN A 552 -17.94 6.77 25.41
C GLN A 552 -16.62 5.99 25.39
N GLN A 553 -16.10 5.70 26.58
CA GLN A 553 -15.01 4.76 26.77
C GLN A 553 -15.30 3.45 26.01
N ASN A 554 -14.28 2.84 25.40
CA ASN A 554 -14.37 1.62 24.60
C ASN A 554 -15.05 1.78 23.22
N PHE A 555 -15.51 2.98 22.85
CA PHE A 555 -15.91 3.21 21.47
C PHE A 555 -14.70 3.04 20.53
N ASN A 556 -14.85 2.15 19.57
CA ASN A 556 -13.78 1.86 18.61
C ASN A 556 -14.35 1.61 17.22
N THR A 557 -13.56 1.90 16.20
CA THR A 557 -13.86 1.72 14.78
C THR A 557 -12.67 1.10 14.07
N GLU A 558 -12.83 0.66 12.84
CA GLU A 558 -11.76 0.03 12.06
C GLU A 558 -10.56 0.97 11.84
N GLN A 559 -10.81 2.25 11.56
CA GLN A 559 -9.79 3.29 11.40
C GLN A 559 -10.12 4.45 12.33
N GLY A 560 -9.09 5.11 12.85
CA GLY A 560 -9.29 6.25 13.72
C GLY A 560 -10.04 7.41 13.01
N TRP A 561 -10.86 8.14 13.74
CA TRP A 561 -11.57 9.33 13.25
C TRP A 561 -10.89 10.65 13.63
N GLU A 562 -9.93 10.60 14.55
CA GLU A 562 -9.19 11.78 15.01
C GLU A 562 -8.03 12.10 14.08
N PRO A 563 -7.64 13.38 13.93
CA PRO A 563 -6.41 13.75 13.23
C PRO A 563 -5.19 13.03 13.81
N VAL A 564 -4.22 12.65 12.96
CA VAL A 564 -3.03 11.89 13.36
C VAL A 564 -2.19 12.56 14.46
N GLU A 565 -2.21 13.89 14.56
CA GLU A 565 -1.51 14.67 15.60
C GLU A 565 -2.43 15.03 16.81
N PHE A 566 -3.64 14.47 16.90
CA PHE A 566 -4.59 14.86 17.93
C PHE A 566 -4.02 14.74 19.35
N ASN A 567 -3.42 13.60 19.68
CA ASN A 567 -2.86 13.37 21.02
C ASN A 567 -1.72 14.36 21.34
N ARG A 568 -0.86 14.63 20.36
CA ARG A 568 0.21 15.60 20.48
C ARG A 568 -0.35 17.03 20.64
N ASP A 569 -1.32 17.39 19.81
CA ASP A 569 -1.94 18.72 19.80
C ASP A 569 -2.65 19.07 21.10
N TRP A 570 -2.95 18.07 21.90
CA TRP A 570 -3.57 18.19 23.21
C TRP A 570 -2.66 17.77 24.37
N ASN A 571 -1.39 17.36 24.09
CA ASN A 571 -0.48 16.79 25.09
C ASN A 571 -1.10 15.61 25.87
N ILE A 572 -1.77 14.71 25.18
CA ILE A 572 -2.38 13.51 25.75
C ILE A 572 -1.44 12.32 25.53
N LEU A 573 -1.09 11.59 26.59
CA LEU A 573 -0.24 10.40 26.47
C LEU A 573 -1.05 9.19 25.99
N THR A 574 -2.09 8.82 26.73
CA THR A 574 -3.07 7.80 26.36
C THR A 574 -4.30 8.00 27.24
N ASN A 575 -5.49 7.87 26.68
CA ASN A 575 -6.69 8.03 27.49
C ASN A 575 -7.77 7.04 27.04
N ASN A 576 -7.98 6.02 27.87
CA ASN A 576 -9.15 5.14 27.73
C ASN A 576 -10.24 5.64 28.68
N ALA A 577 -10.87 6.76 28.35
CA ALA A 577 -11.90 7.39 29.14
C ALA A 577 -12.92 8.09 28.24
N THR A 578 -14.12 8.31 28.78
CA THR A 578 -15.19 8.99 28.05
C THR A 578 -14.78 10.43 27.71
N LYS A 579 -14.84 10.77 26.43
CA LYS A 579 -14.46 12.05 25.84
C LYS A 579 -15.68 12.97 25.72
N ASN A 580 -15.50 14.22 26.12
CA ASN A 580 -16.40 15.32 25.83
C ASN A 580 -15.59 16.42 25.15
N TYR A 581 -15.95 16.77 23.92
CA TYR A 581 -15.25 17.79 23.15
C TYR A 581 -16.24 18.83 22.64
N PHE A 582 -16.04 20.07 23.06
CA PHE A 582 -16.82 21.21 22.62
C PHE A 582 -15.96 22.15 21.81
N GLN A 583 -16.49 22.63 20.69
CA GLN A 583 -15.85 23.58 19.81
C GLN A 583 -16.82 24.70 19.44
N SER A 584 -16.34 25.92 19.46
CA SER A 584 -17.08 27.10 18.98
C SER A 584 -16.14 27.94 18.12
N GLU A 585 -16.54 28.20 16.88
CA GLU A 585 -15.74 29.00 15.93
C GLU A 585 -16.59 30.15 15.37
N PHE A 586 -15.99 31.33 15.30
CA PHE A 586 -16.52 32.49 14.61
C PHE A 586 -15.60 32.84 13.43
N ILE A 587 -16.18 32.90 12.24
CA ILE A 587 -15.46 33.14 10.99
C ILE A 587 -16.00 34.40 10.35
N LEU A 588 -15.18 35.44 10.28
CA LEU A 588 -15.45 36.65 9.52
C LEU A 588 -14.76 36.55 8.17
N GLN A 589 -15.53 36.45 7.09
CA GLN A 589 -14.99 36.26 5.74
C GLN A 589 -15.62 37.21 4.72
N ASN A 590 -14.88 37.48 3.63
CA ASN A 590 -15.40 38.24 2.51
C ASN A 590 -15.52 37.39 1.23
N LYS A 591 -16.09 37.98 0.16
CA LYS A 591 -16.23 37.29 -1.14
C LYS A 591 -14.90 36.99 -1.87
N LYS A 592 -13.77 37.58 -1.42
CA LYS A 592 -12.43 37.34 -1.97
C LYS A 592 -11.68 36.22 -1.23
N ALA A 593 -12.37 35.51 -0.32
CA ALA A 593 -11.80 34.49 0.56
C ALA A 593 -10.77 35.02 1.60
N ASP A 594 -10.75 36.34 1.85
CA ASP A 594 -10.08 36.87 3.04
C ASP A 594 -10.91 36.51 4.26
N PHE A 595 -10.28 36.04 5.33
CA PHE A 595 -10.97 35.68 6.54
C PHE A 595 -10.12 35.89 7.80
N VAL A 596 -10.79 36.03 8.91
CA VAL A 596 -10.27 35.85 10.27
C VAL A 596 -11.21 34.88 10.98
N SER A 597 -10.68 33.88 11.61
CA SER A 597 -11.45 33.01 12.50
C SER A 597 -10.85 32.99 13.90
N TYR A 598 -11.73 32.89 14.87
CA TYR A 598 -11.41 32.58 16.26
C TYR A 598 -12.14 31.32 16.65
N ARG A 599 -11.40 30.32 17.16
CA ARG A 599 -11.93 29.04 17.61
C ARG A 599 -11.55 28.79 19.04
N TYR A 600 -12.54 28.48 19.85
CA TYR A 600 -12.40 27.99 21.22
C TYR A 600 -12.72 26.50 21.25
N ASN A 601 -11.85 25.70 21.86
CA ASN A 601 -12.04 24.28 22.04
C ASN A 601 -11.91 23.93 23.53
N ASN A 602 -12.80 23.06 24.03
CA ASN A 602 -12.71 22.48 25.36
C ASN A 602 -12.77 20.96 25.25
N LEU A 603 -11.75 20.30 25.72
CA LEU A 603 -11.65 18.85 25.76
C LEU A 603 -11.57 18.33 27.16
N ARG A 604 -12.37 17.32 27.47
CA ARG A 604 -12.38 16.65 28.79
C ARG A 604 -12.47 15.14 28.60
N TYR A 605 -11.66 14.42 29.38
CA TYR A 605 -11.76 12.98 29.56
C TYR A 605 -12.13 12.69 31.00
N ASN A 606 -13.43 12.54 31.30
CA ASN A 606 -13.98 12.39 32.67
C ASN A 606 -13.22 13.26 33.68
N ASN A 607 -12.57 12.62 34.69
CA ASN A 607 -11.78 13.32 35.72
C ASN A 607 -10.26 13.30 35.46
N SER A 608 -9.80 12.68 34.33
CA SER A 608 -8.39 12.47 34.11
C SER A 608 -7.67 13.57 33.34
N PHE A 609 -8.44 14.36 32.54
CA PHE A 609 -7.86 15.40 31.69
C PHE A 609 -8.87 16.53 31.43
N LYS A 610 -8.38 17.74 31.41
CA LYS A 610 -9.13 18.95 31.03
C LYS A 610 -8.21 19.90 30.27
N GLY A 611 -8.61 20.27 29.06
CA GLY A 611 -7.86 21.23 28.23
C GLY A 611 -8.75 22.32 27.63
N ASN A 612 -8.22 23.52 27.53
CA ASN A 612 -8.81 24.66 26.81
C ASN A 612 -7.82 25.12 25.76
N LYS A 613 -8.29 25.27 24.53
CA LYS A 613 -7.44 25.67 23.40
C LYS A 613 -8.09 26.83 22.66
N HIS A 614 -7.34 27.89 22.47
CA HIS A 614 -7.70 29.08 21.73
C HIS A 614 -6.91 29.13 20.43
N GLU A 615 -7.58 29.29 19.31
CA GLU A 615 -6.95 29.33 18.00
C GLU A 615 -7.42 30.57 17.22
N ILE A 616 -6.47 31.25 16.59
CA ILE A 616 -6.73 32.37 15.67
C ILE A 616 -6.11 32.00 14.34
N SER A 617 -6.90 32.02 13.28
CA SER A 617 -6.42 31.84 11.91
C SER A 617 -6.85 33.00 11.04
N SER A 618 -5.98 33.45 10.17
CA SER A 618 -6.34 34.52 9.23
C SER A 618 -5.67 34.33 7.87
N ARG A 619 -6.34 34.84 6.85
CA ARG A 619 -5.80 34.95 5.49
C ARG A 619 -6.33 36.23 4.86
N PHE A 620 -5.40 37.01 4.33
CA PHE A 620 -5.69 38.25 3.63
C PHE A 620 -4.96 38.32 2.32
N SER A 621 -5.63 38.85 1.29
CA SER A 621 -5.07 39.12 -0.03
C SER A 621 -5.36 40.55 -0.41
N TYR A 622 -4.37 41.44 -0.20
CA TYR A 622 -4.48 42.85 -0.53
C TYR A 622 -3.57 43.19 -1.71
N ASP A 623 -4.18 43.53 -2.85
CA ASP A 623 -3.49 43.80 -4.13
C ASP A 623 -2.53 42.63 -4.46
N LYS A 624 -1.23 42.85 -4.30
CA LYS A 624 -0.15 41.91 -4.62
C LYS A 624 0.43 41.23 -3.38
N THR A 625 -0.13 41.51 -2.21
CA THR A 625 0.37 40.97 -0.93
C THR A 625 -0.59 39.93 -0.39
N LYS A 626 -0.08 38.80 -0.01
CA LYS A 626 -0.80 37.73 0.71
C LYS A 626 -0.19 37.55 2.08
N PHE A 627 -1.06 37.49 3.07
CA PHE A 627 -0.69 37.22 4.46
C PHE A 627 -1.55 36.09 5.01
N SER A 628 -0.95 35.14 5.71
CA SER A 628 -1.67 34.13 6.47
C SER A 628 -1.00 33.91 7.82
N THR A 629 -1.81 33.67 8.86
CA THR A 629 -1.32 33.31 10.18
C THR A 629 -2.21 32.28 10.85
N GLU A 630 -1.60 31.43 11.68
CA GLU A 630 -2.23 30.47 12.56
C GLU A 630 -1.55 30.57 13.92
N ILE A 631 -2.32 30.87 14.96
CA ILE A 631 -1.85 31.00 16.34
C ILE A 631 -2.71 30.09 17.20
N SER A 632 -2.11 29.30 18.08
CA SER A 632 -2.85 28.48 19.05
C SER A 632 -2.20 28.54 20.41
N LEU A 633 -3.02 28.60 21.46
CA LEU A 633 -2.65 28.48 22.86
C LEU A 633 -3.53 27.42 23.50
N LEU A 634 -2.90 26.37 23.99
CA LEU A 634 -3.51 25.31 24.77
C LEU A 634 -3.04 25.41 26.23
N GLU A 635 -4.00 25.35 27.15
CA GLU A 635 -3.75 25.11 28.57
C GLU A 635 -4.46 23.82 28.95
N ASN A 636 -3.74 22.87 29.50
CA ASN A 636 -4.34 21.63 29.97
C ASN A 636 -3.76 21.15 31.31
N THR A 637 -4.56 20.36 31.98
CA THR A 637 -4.23 19.74 33.26
C THR A 637 -4.67 18.28 33.22
N SER A 638 -3.78 17.42 33.65
CA SER A 638 -4.04 15.99 33.88
C SER A 638 -3.72 15.59 35.32
N SER A 639 -3.89 14.32 35.65
CA SER A 639 -3.54 13.80 36.99
C SER A 639 -2.05 13.85 37.30
N ILE A 640 -1.19 13.96 36.28
CA ILE A 640 0.28 13.84 36.38
C ILE A 640 1.03 15.10 35.94
N GLU A 641 0.40 15.99 35.15
CA GLU A 641 1.09 17.15 34.60
C GLU A 641 0.13 18.32 34.26
N ASP A 642 0.70 19.52 34.37
CA ASP A 642 0.11 20.77 33.89
C ASP A 642 0.93 21.32 32.74
N ASN A 643 0.26 21.70 31.64
CA ASN A 643 0.93 22.05 30.40
C ASN A 643 0.38 23.37 29.81
N SER A 644 1.29 24.13 29.19
CA SER A 644 0.97 25.24 28.29
C SER A 644 1.64 25.02 26.95
N PHE A 645 0.87 25.03 25.86
CA PHE A 645 1.38 24.78 24.53
C PHE A 645 1.01 25.92 23.58
N PHE A 646 2.00 26.76 23.29
CA PHE A 646 1.87 27.87 22.35
C PHE A 646 2.46 27.49 20.98
N ARG A 647 1.73 27.84 19.92
CA ARG A 647 2.19 27.70 18.52
C ARG A 647 1.82 28.94 17.74
N ALA A 648 2.72 29.41 16.88
CA ALA A 648 2.49 30.53 15.98
C ALA A 648 3.16 30.29 14.65
N LYS A 649 2.40 30.45 13.58
CA LYS A 649 2.89 30.31 12.19
C LYS A 649 2.38 31.49 11.38
N ALA A 650 3.26 32.13 10.60
CA ALA A 650 2.87 33.20 9.71
C ALA A 650 3.63 33.16 8.39
N THR A 651 2.97 33.54 7.32
CA THR A 651 3.54 33.66 5.97
C THR A 651 3.12 34.99 5.38
N LEU A 652 4.09 35.67 4.78
CA LEU A 652 3.90 36.93 4.06
C LEU A 652 4.53 36.82 2.69
N ASP A 653 3.73 36.96 1.63
CA ASP A 653 4.18 36.97 0.25
C ASP A 653 3.82 38.28 -0.41
N HIS A 654 4.78 38.91 -1.11
CA HIS A 654 4.53 40.07 -1.94
C HIS A 654 4.93 39.79 -3.39
N TYR A 655 3.99 39.96 -4.31
CA TYR A 655 4.15 39.67 -5.74
C TYR A 655 4.41 40.97 -6.52
N PHE A 656 5.51 41.00 -7.27
CA PHE A 656 5.77 41.97 -8.30
C PHE A 656 5.21 41.49 -9.66
N SER A 657 5.54 42.14 -10.74
CA SER A 657 5.06 41.75 -12.07
C SER A 657 5.50 40.31 -12.45
N LYS A 658 6.78 39.95 -12.25
CA LYS A 658 7.36 38.65 -12.63
C LYS A 658 8.16 38.00 -11.50
N SER A 659 8.15 38.56 -10.31
CA SER A 659 8.90 38.08 -9.16
C SER A 659 8.08 38.23 -7.90
N TRP A 660 8.49 37.53 -6.86
CA TRP A 660 7.90 37.64 -5.51
C TRP A 660 8.99 37.53 -4.45
N VAL A 661 8.70 38.11 -3.31
CA VAL A 661 9.47 37.90 -2.09
C VAL A 661 8.55 37.39 -1.01
N GLY A 662 9.05 36.56 -0.12
CA GLY A 662 8.25 36.10 0.99
C GLY A 662 9.09 35.86 2.24
N ALA A 663 8.36 35.88 3.35
CA ALA A 663 8.89 35.52 4.68
C ALA A 663 7.94 34.55 5.36
N PHE A 664 8.51 33.62 6.08
CA PHE A 664 7.78 32.62 6.87
C PHE A 664 8.40 32.55 8.26
N THR A 665 7.55 32.41 9.27
CA THR A 665 7.98 32.12 10.65
C THR A 665 7.11 31.01 11.22
N ASN A 666 7.71 30.17 12.06
CA ASN A 666 7.05 29.11 12.78
C ASN A 666 7.69 28.96 14.16
N ALA A 667 6.90 29.09 15.22
CA ALA A 667 7.36 28.96 16.59
C ALA A 667 6.46 28.02 17.38
N GLU A 668 7.08 27.23 18.23
CA GLU A 668 6.40 26.30 19.12
C GLU A 668 7.07 26.29 20.48
N ILE A 669 6.28 26.41 21.54
CA ILE A 669 6.73 26.34 22.93
C ILE A 669 5.79 25.37 23.65
N ASN A 670 6.30 24.21 24.00
CA ASN A 670 5.57 23.17 24.74
C ASN A 670 6.17 23.06 26.14
N ASP A 671 5.52 23.78 27.07
CA ASP A 671 5.89 23.86 28.49
C ASP A 671 5.08 22.81 29.25
N ARG A 672 5.73 21.68 29.60
CA ARG A 672 5.12 20.56 30.32
C ARG A 672 5.79 20.39 31.66
N LYS A 673 4.99 20.40 32.75
CA LYS A 673 5.47 20.31 34.12
C LYS A 673 4.76 19.20 34.88
N ASN A 674 5.53 18.47 35.69
CA ASN A 674 5.01 17.51 36.63
C ASN A 674 4.31 18.21 37.83
N SER A 675 3.72 17.44 38.73
CA SER A 675 3.07 17.94 39.94
C SER A 675 4.00 18.74 40.84
N ASN A 676 5.33 18.55 40.77
CA ASN A 676 6.32 19.33 41.49
C ASN A 676 6.72 20.63 40.78
N ARG A 677 6.06 20.96 39.64
CA ARG A 677 6.39 22.08 38.76
C ARG A 677 7.75 22.01 38.09
N GLU A 678 8.35 20.81 38.01
CA GLU A 678 9.56 20.56 37.25
C GLU A 678 9.23 20.25 35.80
N TYR A 679 10.08 20.73 34.87
CA TYR A 679 9.93 20.40 33.46
C TYR A 679 10.13 18.91 33.19
N ILE A 680 9.27 18.31 32.42
CA ILE A 680 9.47 16.96 31.89
C ILE A 680 10.30 16.97 30.60
N ASN A 681 11.01 15.88 30.35
CA ASN A 681 11.96 15.77 29.21
C ASN A 681 11.32 15.93 27.84
N THR A 682 10.00 15.81 27.74
CA THR A 682 9.24 16.03 26.51
C THR A 682 8.90 17.50 26.26
N SER A 683 9.20 18.40 27.21
CA SER A 683 9.09 19.84 26.99
C SER A 683 10.14 20.28 25.97
N HIS A 684 9.71 21.13 25.05
CA HIS A 684 10.57 21.61 23.96
C HIS A 684 10.12 22.96 23.45
N GLN A 685 11.04 23.69 22.82
CA GLN A 685 10.68 24.87 22.02
C GLN A 685 11.53 24.91 20.76
N PHE A 686 10.98 25.54 19.73
CA PHE A 686 11.75 25.92 18.56
C PHE A 686 11.22 27.21 17.94
N GLU A 687 12.13 27.87 17.22
CA GLU A 687 11.82 29.01 16.38
C GLU A 687 12.42 28.78 15.00
N GLU A 688 11.64 29.09 13.98
CA GLU A 688 12.02 28.92 12.58
C GLU A 688 11.67 30.17 11.79
N TYR A 689 12.62 30.64 11.00
CA TYR A 689 12.51 31.79 10.15
C TYR A 689 12.98 31.47 8.74
N GLU A 690 12.19 31.81 7.74
CA GLU A 690 12.55 31.63 6.34
C GLU A 690 12.34 32.93 5.56
N GLY A 691 13.31 33.32 4.75
CA GLY A 691 13.20 34.37 3.76
C GLY A 691 13.45 33.79 2.38
N TYR A 692 12.67 34.20 1.38
CA TYR A 692 12.82 33.71 0.02
C TYR A 692 12.48 34.77 -1.02
N ILE A 693 13.11 34.58 -2.19
CA ILE A 693 12.82 35.34 -3.40
C ILE A 693 12.50 34.39 -4.55
N GLY A 694 11.62 34.77 -5.40
CA GLY A 694 11.25 33.96 -6.56
C GLY A 694 10.98 34.80 -7.80
N ILE A 695 11.13 34.18 -8.96
CA ILE A 695 10.83 34.75 -10.26
C ILE A 695 9.99 33.76 -11.06
N GLY A 696 9.04 34.25 -11.85
CA GLY A 696 8.19 33.43 -12.72
C GLY A 696 6.84 33.07 -12.07
N ASP A 697 6.25 31.99 -12.54
CA ASP A 697 4.97 31.45 -12.08
C ASP A 697 5.19 30.01 -11.58
N THR A 698 4.93 29.75 -10.31
CA THR A 698 5.13 28.43 -9.67
C THR A 698 4.34 27.30 -10.33
N ALA A 699 3.23 27.63 -11.01
CA ALA A 699 2.45 26.66 -11.78
C ALA A 699 3.08 26.29 -13.14
N LYS A 700 4.05 27.08 -13.63
CA LYS A 700 4.64 26.93 -14.96
C LYS A 700 6.17 26.90 -14.88
N VAL A 701 6.79 28.05 -15.03
CA VAL A 701 8.24 28.26 -15.03
C VAL A 701 8.58 29.21 -13.90
N PHE A 702 9.46 28.78 -13.01
CA PHE A 702 9.87 29.57 -11.85
C PHE A 702 11.27 29.19 -11.36
N ALA A 703 11.84 30.10 -10.58
CA ALA A 703 12.96 29.82 -9.70
C ALA A 703 12.71 30.45 -8.33
N LYS A 704 12.77 29.69 -7.25
CA LYS A 704 12.67 30.13 -5.86
C LYS A 704 13.99 29.84 -5.16
N PHE A 705 14.62 30.87 -4.60
CA PHE A 705 15.79 30.75 -3.74
C PHE A 705 15.40 31.17 -2.32
N GLY A 706 15.78 30.40 -1.31
CA GLY A 706 15.44 30.70 0.07
C GLY A 706 16.54 30.35 1.05
N PHE A 707 16.44 31.01 2.19
CA PHE A 707 17.25 30.74 3.40
C PHE A 707 16.31 30.48 4.56
N ASN A 708 16.52 29.37 5.26
CA ASN A 708 15.78 28.99 6.45
C ASN A 708 16.74 28.83 7.62
N PHE A 709 16.36 29.37 8.78
CA PHE A 709 17.08 29.27 10.04
C PHE A 709 16.14 28.75 11.11
N ARG A 710 16.58 27.74 11.85
CA ARG A 710 15.79 27.14 12.95
C ARG A 710 16.67 26.85 14.17
N THR A 711 16.17 27.19 15.35
CA THR A 711 16.74 26.79 16.65
C THR A 711 15.84 25.78 17.32
N ASN A 712 16.43 24.82 18.00
CA ASN A 712 15.67 23.81 18.78
C ASN A 712 16.26 23.74 20.19
N ASP A 713 15.38 23.85 21.19
CA ASP A 713 15.71 23.76 22.59
C ASP A 713 15.03 22.56 23.25
N SER A 714 15.69 21.96 24.19
CA SER A 714 15.16 20.89 25.06
C SER A 714 15.51 21.15 26.52
N ILE A 715 14.94 20.35 27.43
CA ILE A 715 15.20 20.54 28.84
C ILE A 715 16.54 19.96 29.25
N LYS A 716 17.37 20.79 29.87
CA LYS A 716 18.62 20.44 30.54
C LYS A 716 18.65 21.15 31.89
N LEU A 717 18.90 20.42 32.97
CA LEU A 717 18.93 20.99 34.33
C LEU A 717 17.70 21.85 34.66
N ASN A 718 16.51 21.33 34.31
CA ASN A 718 15.19 21.97 34.53
C ASN A 718 15.03 23.36 33.90
N ARG A 719 15.66 23.59 32.72
CA ARG A 719 15.52 24.81 31.94
C ARG A 719 15.65 24.51 30.46
N PHE A 720 15.01 25.34 29.59
CA PHE A 720 15.23 25.30 28.15
C PHE A 720 16.67 25.64 27.81
N THR A 721 17.28 24.81 27.00
CA THR A 721 18.66 24.94 26.56
C THR A 721 18.73 24.58 25.09
N GLU A 722 19.36 25.43 24.28
CA GLU A 722 19.56 25.17 22.86
C GLU A 722 20.37 23.88 22.66
N ILE A 723 19.80 22.94 21.94
CA ILE A 723 20.45 21.67 21.58
C ILE A 723 21.12 21.73 20.23
N ASN A 724 20.49 22.42 19.29
CA ASN A 724 21.06 22.66 17.96
C ASN A 724 20.42 23.86 17.28
N ASN A 725 21.12 24.36 16.26
CA ASN A 725 20.57 25.28 15.27
C ASN A 725 20.86 24.77 13.86
N ARG A 726 19.95 25.11 12.95
CA ARG A 726 19.98 24.62 11.57
C ARG A 726 19.86 25.78 10.60
N LYS A 727 20.77 25.83 9.63
CA LYS A 727 20.80 26.79 8.53
C LYS A 727 20.64 26.04 7.22
N THR A 728 19.63 26.39 6.44
CA THR A 728 19.33 25.74 5.15
C THR A 728 19.28 26.78 4.05
N ILE A 729 20.05 26.57 2.99
CA ILE A 729 19.98 27.33 1.74
C ILE A 729 19.40 26.42 0.67
N TYR A 730 18.39 26.86 -0.04
CA TYR A 730 17.77 26.03 -1.06
C TYR A 730 17.44 26.78 -2.34
N LEU A 731 17.48 26.04 -3.45
CA LEU A 731 16.97 26.43 -4.77
C LEU A 731 15.91 25.42 -5.18
N ASN A 732 14.71 25.89 -5.53
CA ASN A 732 13.68 25.08 -6.14
C ASN A 732 13.23 25.75 -7.43
N SER A 733 13.38 25.08 -8.56
CA SER A 733 13.12 25.70 -9.84
C SER A 733 12.61 24.73 -10.92
N LYS A 734 11.79 25.27 -11.80
CA LYS A 734 11.40 24.71 -13.09
C LYS A 734 11.76 25.75 -14.14
N LEU A 735 12.99 25.66 -14.64
CA LEU A 735 13.59 26.72 -15.46
C LEU A 735 13.04 26.77 -16.89
N VAL A 736 12.68 25.61 -17.43
CA VAL A 736 12.08 25.49 -18.76
C VAL A 736 10.96 24.46 -18.70
N ASP A 737 9.81 24.78 -19.27
CA ASP A 737 8.68 23.87 -19.41
C ASP A 737 7.98 24.12 -20.75
N THR A 738 8.43 23.43 -21.77
CA THR A 738 7.86 23.47 -23.12
C THR A 738 7.56 22.05 -23.60
N LYS A 739 6.80 21.92 -24.69
CA LYS A 739 6.55 20.61 -25.33
C LYS A 739 7.84 19.91 -25.79
N LYS A 740 8.95 20.65 -25.95
CA LYS A 740 10.23 20.10 -26.45
C LYS A 740 11.30 20.02 -25.39
N THR A 741 11.30 20.92 -24.43
CA THR A 741 12.35 21.04 -23.42
C THR A 741 11.72 21.20 -22.04
N ASN A 742 12.19 20.42 -21.08
CA ASN A 742 11.87 20.59 -19.68
C ASN A 742 13.19 20.57 -18.89
N LEU A 743 13.39 21.53 -17.99
CA LEU A 743 14.54 21.57 -17.10
C LEU A 743 14.09 22.01 -15.72
N SER A 744 14.29 21.14 -14.74
CA SER A 744 14.03 21.40 -13.32
C SER A 744 15.32 21.20 -12.54
N VAL A 745 15.59 22.08 -11.59
CA VAL A 745 16.76 22.03 -10.71
C VAL A 745 16.30 22.25 -9.27
N TYR A 746 16.65 21.32 -8.43
CA TYR A 746 16.47 21.38 -6.97
C TYR A 746 17.85 21.26 -6.31
N ALA A 747 18.11 22.07 -5.30
CA ALA A 747 19.30 21.96 -4.44
C ALA A 747 18.95 22.43 -3.03
N ASN A 748 19.42 21.71 -2.02
CA ASN A 748 19.22 22.00 -0.62
C ASN A 748 20.52 21.71 0.12
N TYR A 749 21.17 22.76 0.62
CA TYR A 749 22.38 22.66 1.45
C TYR A 749 22.04 23.05 2.88
N ARG A 750 22.33 22.15 3.82
CA ARG A 750 21.96 22.29 5.22
C ARG A 750 23.17 22.07 6.13
N ILE A 751 23.26 22.92 7.13
CA ILE A 751 24.23 22.85 8.21
C ILE A 751 23.46 22.80 9.53
N THR A 752 23.61 21.72 10.28
CA THR A 752 23.08 21.59 11.64
C THR A 752 24.24 21.66 12.61
N GLN A 753 24.28 22.74 13.38
CA GLN A 753 25.27 22.92 14.46
C GLN A 753 24.69 22.36 15.74
N ASN A 754 25.36 21.39 16.33
CA ASN A 754 24.91 20.70 17.54
C ASN A 754 25.76 21.12 18.74
N ASN A 755 25.12 21.49 19.85
CA ASN A 755 25.84 21.90 21.05
C ASN A 755 26.44 20.72 21.86
N PHE A 756 25.99 19.50 21.63
CA PHE A 756 26.37 18.31 22.40
C PHE A 756 26.96 17.18 21.55
N THR A 757 26.90 17.29 20.24
CA THR A 757 27.43 16.29 19.30
C THR A 757 28.12 17.00 18.14
N SER A 758 28.74 16.26 17.24
CA SER A 758 29.39 16.84 16.07
C SER A 758 28.39 17.50 15.12
N ASP A 759 28.82 18.60 14.48
CA ASP A 759 28.06 19.27 13.45
C ASP A 759 27.83 18.38 12.23
N LYS A 760 26.66 18.52 11.63
CA LYS A 760 26.26 17.76 10.43
C LYS A 760 26.06 18.70 9.25
N LYS A 761 26.55 18.28 8.09
CA LYS A 761 26.34 19.00 6.82
C LYS A 761 25.69 18.03 5.84
N SER A 762 24.68 18.47 5.12
CA SER A 762 24.02 17.66 4.08
C SER A 762 23.81 18.48 2.82
N LEU A 763 23.87 17.81 1.69
CA LEU A 763 23.58 18.40 0.38
C LEU A 763 22.74 17.41 -0.41
N ASN A 764 21.54 17.85 -0.78
CA ASN A 764 20.61 17.11 -1.62
C ASN A 764 20.34 17.91 -2.88
N SER A 765 20.52 17.33 -4.04
CA SER A 765 20.20 17.99 -5.31
C SER A 765 19.61 17.03 -6.33
N LYS A 766 18.75 17.59 -7.20
CA LYS A 766 18.14 16.84 -8.31
C LYS A 766 18.05 17.73 -9.54
N ILE A 767 18.55 17.23 -10.67
CA ILE A 767 18.46 17.88 -11.98
C ILE A 767 17.69 16.93 -12.89
N VAL A 768 16.60 17.40 -13.48
CA VAL A 768 15.84 16.66 -14.48
C VAL A 768 15.82 17.45 -15.76
N TYR A 769 16.38 16.87 -16.81
CA TYR A 769 16.44 17.46 -18.13
C TYR A 769 15.81 16.56 -19.16
N HIS A 770 14.86 17.10 -19.93
CA HIS A 770 14.22 16.44 -21.06
C HIS A 770 14.31 17.31 -22.29
N GLN A 771 14.77 16.75 -23.40
CA GLN A 771 14.94 17.47 -24.65
C GLN A 771 14.53 16.61 -25.85
N LYS A 772 13.66 17.16 -26.73
CA LYS A 772 13.37 16.62 -28.05
C LYS A 772 14.21 17.35 -29.08
N LEU A 773 15.07 16.62 -29.76
CA LEU A 773 16.03 17.12 -30.74
C LEU A 773 15.64 16.66 -32.16
N LEU A 774 16.20 17.31 -33.19
CA LEU A 774 16.09 16.93 -34.60
C LEU A 774 14.63 16.70 -35.05
N LYS A 775 13.72 17.67 -34.76
CA LYS A 775 12.29 17.58 -35.09
C LYS A 775 11.59 16.39 -34.41
N ASP A 776 11.98 16.08 -33.18
CA ASP A 776 11.50 15.00 -32.33
C ASP A 776 11.94 13.58 -32.77
N PHE A 777 12.97 13.45 -33.60
CA PHE A 777 13.56 12.15 -33.89
C PHE A 777 14.39 11.61 -32.73
N VAL A 778 14.98 12.51 -31.93
CA VAL A 778 15.76 12.14 -30.75
C VAL A 778 15.08 12.69 -29.51
N ASN A 779 14.80 11.82 -28.55
CA ASN A 779 14.27 12.14 -27.24
C ASN A 779 15.33 11.82 -26.19
N LEU A 780 15.89 12.86 -25.55
CA LEU A 780 16.91 12.75 -24.51
C LEU A 780 16.25 13.07 -23.16
N ARG A 781 16.43 12.17 -22.19
CA ARG A 781 16.08 12.41 -20.79
C ARG A 781 17.33 12.14 -19.94
N ILE A 782 17.62 13.05 -19.03
CA ILE A 782 18.70 12.93 -18.05
C ILE A 782 18.10 13.26 -16.68
N ALA A 783 18.34 12.43 -15.71
CA ALA A 783 18.11 12.70 -14.30
C ALA A 783 19.43 12.48 -13.54
N TYR A 784 19.82 13.48 -12.79
CA TYR A 784 20.98 13.42 -11.89
C TYR A 784 20.53 13.80 -10.50
N GLU A 785 20.82 12.94 -9.54
CA GLU A 785 20.52 13.16 -8.14
C GLU A 785 21.77 12.96 -7.28
N THR A 786 21.91 13.78 -6.25
CA THR A 786 22.87 13.54 -5.19
C THR A 786 22.23 13.81 -3.84
N SER A 787 22.48 12.93 -2.88
CA SER A 787 21.96 13.02 -1.52
C SER A 787 23.04 12.67 -0.51
N SER A 788 23.03 13.41 0.58
CA SER A 788 23.79 13.07 1.78
C SER A 788 22.90 12.23 2.68
N GLU A 789 23.32 11.00 2.95
CA GLU A 789 22.51 10.02 3.69
C GLU A 789 23.28 9.54 4.93
N ASN A 790 22.58 9.01 5.91
CA ASN A 790 23.11 8.23 7.01
C ASN A 790 22.52 6.83 6.90
N VAL A 791 23.32 5.89 6.45
CA VAL A 791 22.90 4.51 6.24
C VAL A 791 23.26 3.67 7.47
N ALA A 792 22.32 2.85 7.88
CA ALA A 792 22.57 1.88 8.93
C ALA A 792 23.46 0.77 8.38
N ARG A 793 24.69 0.68 8.86
CA ARG A 793 25.57 -0.46 8.58
C ARG A 793 25.39 -1.48 9.68
N GLN A 794 24.89 -2.63 9.30
CA GLN A 794 24.82 -3.77 10.18
C GLN A 794 26.14 -4.54 10.08
N ASP A 795 26.86 -4.64 11.19
CA ASP A 795 28.02 -5.49 11.25
C ASP A 795 27.59 -6.95 11.12
N TYR A 796 28.43 -7.80 10.57
CA TYR A 796 28.18 -9.22 10.38
C TYR A 796 29.41 -10.04 10.71
N ILE A 797 29.20 -11.29 10.97
CA ILE A 797 30.24 -12.31 11.16
C ILE A 797 29.98 -13.48 10.25
N TYR A 798 31.04 -14.22 9.91
CA TYR A 798 30.93 -15.50 9.25
C TYR A 798 30.99 -16.62 10.27
N VAL A 799 29.94 -17.44 10.31
CA VAL A 799 29.87 -18.58 11.22
C VAL A 799 30.00 -19.86 10.41
N LYS A 800 30.95 -20.71 10.80
CA LYS A 800 31.18 -22.01 10.17
C LYS A 800 30.00 -22.93 10.42
N THR A 801 29.53 -23.60 9.37
CA THR A 801 28.43 -24.58 9.37
C THR A 801 28.90 -25.92 8.83
N GLU A 802 28.07 -26.93 8.87
CA GLU A 802 28.34 -28.17 8.15
C GLU A 802 28.42 -27.92 6.64
N VAL A 803 29.21 -28.76 5.98
CA VAL A 803 29.46 -28.67 4.53
C VAL A 803 28.12 -28.78 3.78
N GLY A 804 27.86 -27.80 2.93
CA GLY A 804 26.61 -27.73 2.15
C GLY A 804 25.44 -26.99 2.82
N GLN A 805 25.61 -26.51 4.04
CA GLN A 805 24.59 -25.72 4.77
C GLN A 805 24.84 -24.22 4.75
N GLY A 806 26.03 -23.81 4.29
CA GLY A 806 26.40 -22.41 4.14
C GLY A 806 26.03 -21.80 2.78
N PHE A 807 26.44 -20.55 2.60
CA PHE A 807 26.42 -19.85 1.29
C PHE A 807 27.82 -19.36 0.91
N TYR A 808 28.74 -19.32 1.87
CA TYR A 808 30.09 -18.81 1.68
C TYR A 808 31.12 -19.90 1.95
N THR A 809 32.27 -19.77 1.28
CA THR A 809 33.50 -20.51 1.53
C THR A 809 34.58 -19.53 1.98
N TRP A 810 35.48 -19.97 2.85
CA TRP A 810 36.66 -19.20 3.22
C TRP A 810 37.87 -19.69 2.43
N ILE A 811 38.60 -18.77 1.83
CA ILE A 811 39.81 -19.04 1.04
C ILE A 811 40.90 -18.14 1.59
N ASP A 812 41.87 -18.75 2.32
CA ASP A 812 43.02 -18.05 2.85
C ASP A 812 43.96 -17.64 1.71
N TYR A 813 43.81 -16.40 1.20
CA TYR A 813 44.58 -15.87 0.09
C TYR A 813 45.99 -15.43 0.49
N ASN A 814 46.19 -15.01 1.71
CA ASN A 814 47.47 -14.50 2.23
C ASN A 814 48.27 -15.56 2.97
N ASN A 815 47.71 -16.75 3.23
CA ASN A 815 48.30 -17.90 3.94
C ASN A 815 48.68 -17.56 5.39
N ASP A 816 47.93 -16.72 6.07
CA ASP A 816 48.20 -16.37 7.46
C ASP A 816 47.32 -17.14 8.46
N SER A 817 46.39 -17.94 7.97
CA SER A 817 45.38 -18.71 8.72
C SER A 817 44.46 -17.85 9.58
N VAL A 818 44.34 -16.57 9.32
CA VAL A 818 43.40 -15.64 9.93
C VAL A 818 42.21 -15.48 8.99
N GLN A 819 40.99 -15.48 9.53
CA GLN A 819 39.77 -15.35 8.72
C GLN A 819 39.47 -13.86 8.51
N ASP A 820 40.02 -13.25 7.48
CA ASP A 820 39.74 -11.88 7.11
C ASP A 820 38.45 -11.78 6.31
N PHE A 821 37.70 -10.65 6.40
CA PHE A 821 36.39 -10.48 5.77
C PHE A 821 36.42 -10.58 4.24
N ASP A 822 37.52 -10.20 3.62
CA ASP A 822 37.77 -10.22 2.18
C ASP A 822 38.16 -11.60 1.64
N GLU A 823 38.35 -12.57 2.49
CA GLU A 823 38.66 -13.97 2.16
C GLU A 823 37.42 -14.87 2.09
N PHE A 824 36.24 -14.33 2.41
CA PHE A 824 34.97 -15.05 2.31
C PHE A 824 34.28 -14.76 0.99
N GLU A 825 34.13 -15.79 0.16
CA GLU A 825 33.46 -15.71 -1.13
C GLU A 825 32.16 -16.53 -1.13
N ILE A 826 31.23 -16.17 -2.02
CA ILE A 826 30.05 -17.00 -2.27
C ILE A 826 30.53 -18.32 -2.87
N ALA A 827 30.21 -19.43 -2.22
CA ALA A 827 30.63 -20.75 -2.65
C ALA A 827 30.07 -21.08 -4.06
N GLN A 828 30.93 -21.47 -4.97
CA GLN A 828 30.56 -21.86 -6.33
C GLN A 828 29.79 -23.18 -6.36
N PHE A 829 30.08 -24.07 -5.41
CA PHE A 829 29.44 -25.37 -5.28
C PHE A 829 28.92 -25.56 -3.86
N GLN A 830 27.78 -26.25 -3.72
CA GLN A 830 27.13 -26.46 -2.43
C GLN A 830 28.00 -27.24 -1.44
N ASP A 831 28.84 -28.13 -1.90
CA ASP A 831 29.77 -28.91 -1.08
C ASP A 831 30.97 -28.11 -0.55
N GLN A 832 31.14 -26.88 -1.00
CA GLN A 832 32.15 -25.93 -0.50
C GLN A 832 31.52 -24.88 0.45
N ALA A 833 30.20 -24.79 0.46
CA ALA A 833 29.41 -23.81 1.20
C ALA A 833 29.34 -24.20 2.71
N ASN A 834 30.31 -23.74 3.47
CA ASN A 834 30.47 -24.09 4.90
C ASN A 834 30.50 -22.89 5.84
N TYR A 835 30.14 -21.70 5.38
CA TYR A 835 29.97 -20.51 6.18
C TYR A 835 28.66 -19.80 5.88
N LEU A 836 28.06 -19.23 6.93
CA LEU A 836 26.91 -18.33 6.87
C LEU A 836 27.31 -16.94 7.36
N ARG A 837 26.88 -15.93 6.62
CA ARG A 837 27.01 -14.54 7.04
C ARG A 837 25.83 -14.17 7.94
N ILE A 838 26.11 -13.88 9.21
CA ILE A 838 25.11 -13.57 10.23
C ILE A 838 25.23 -12.10 10.60
N PRO A 839 24.20 -11.28 10.40
CA PRO A 839 24.18 -9.90 10.83
C PRO A 839 24.11 -9.81 12.36
N LEU A 840 24.93 -8.93 12.93
CA LEU A 840 24.93 -8.61 14.35
C LEU A 840 23.79 -7.63 14.68
N PRO A 841 23.25 -7.63 15.90
CA PRO A 841 22.13 -6.75 16.26
C PRO A 841 22.52 -5.27 16.43
N ASN A 842 23.79 -4.92 16.34
CA ASN A 842 24.29 -3.56 16.45
C ASN A 842 24.13 -2.81 15.12
N LEU A 843 23.37 -1.72 15.15
CA LEU A 843 23.27 -0.78 14.03
C LEU A 843 24.24 0.37 14.24
N ARG A 844 25.27 0.46 13.40
CA ARG A 844 26.16 1.61 13.32
C ARG A 844 25.75 2.46 12.11
N PHE A 845 25.39 3.71 12.33
CA PHE A 845 25.12 4.64 11.24
C PHE A 845 26.41 5.23 10.70
N ILE A 846 26.60 5.17 9.40
CA ILE A 846 27.71 5.80 8.67
C ILE A 846 27.14 6.87 7.75
N SER A 847 27.87 8.00 7.68
CA SER A 847 27.49 9.07 6.77
C SER A 847 27.93 8.72 5.35
N THR A 848 27.01 8.81 4.40
CA THR A 848 27.26 8.48 3.00
C THR A 848 26.94 9.64 2.08
N GLN A 849 27.47 9.60 0.88
CA GLN A 849 27.08 10.42 -0.25
C GLN A 849 26.65 9.50 -1.38
N ARG A 850 25.41 9.64 -1.80
CA ARG A 850 24.85 8.91 -2.94
C ARG A 850 24.79 9.80 -4.17
N ALA A 851 25.18 9.28 -5.32
CA ALA A 851 25.09 9.95 -6.60
C ALA A 851 24.43 9.02 -7.63
N LYS A 852 23.29 9.43 -8.18
CA LYS A 852 22.54 8.69 -9.20
C LYS A 852 22.59 9.41 -10.52
N TRP A 853 22.83 8.67 -11.59
CA TRP A 853 22.71 9.15 -12.94
C TRP A 853 21.79 8.23 -13.73
N GLN A 854 20.81 8.82 -14.40
CA GLN A 854 19.91 8.09 -15.30
C GLN A 854 19.84 8.84 -16.61
N GLN A 855 20.09 8.16 -17.70
CA GLN A 855 20.02 8.71 -19.06
C GLN A 855 19.20 7.79 -19.96
N SER A 856 18.25 8.35 -20.67
CA SER A 856 17.49 7.65 -21.71
C SER A 856 17.57 8.41 -23.02
N ILE A 857 18.01 7.73 -24.07
CA ILE A 857 18.10 8.23 -25.43
C ILE A 857 17.17 7.41 -26.31
N GLY A 858 16.10 8.00 -26.77
CA GLY A 858 15.16 7.40 -27.71
C GLY A 858 15.37 7.99 -29.11
N ILE A 859 15.62 7.15 -30.12
CA ILE A 859 15.72 7.55 -31.53
C ILE A 859 14.56 6.90 -32.28
N ASN A 860 13.76 7.72 -32.98
CA ASN A 860 12.59 7.22 -33.71
C ASN A 860 12.36 8.02 -35.00
N PHE A 861 12.48 7.36 -36.14
CA PHE A 861 12.30 7.95 -37.46
C PHE A 861 10.90 7.72 -38.05
N SER A 862 9.91 7.29 -37.27
CA SER A 862 8.55 6.97 -37.76
C SER A 862 7.88 8.11 -38.56
N LYS A 863 8.25 9.37 -38.32
CA LYS A 863 7.80 10.55 -39.08
C LYS A 863 8.20 10.53 -40.58
N TRP A 864 9.11 9.65 -40.97
CA TRP A 864 9.51 9.46 -42.36
C TRP A 864 8.77 8.32 -43.07
N LYS A 865 7.74 7.76 -42.48
CA LYS A 865 6.97 6.64 -43.01
C LYS A 865 6.39 6.92 -44.41
N ASP A 866 5.99 8.17 -44.67
CA ASP A 866 5.41 8.62 -45.94
C ASP A 866 6.48 9.15 -46.93
N LYS A 867 7.78 9.02 -46.63
CA LYS A 867 8.88 9.38 -47.51
C LYS A 867 9.35 8.19 -48.32
N ASN A 868 10.02 8.45 -49.46
CA ASN A 868 10.57 7.38 -50.34
C ASN A 868 12.04 7.07 -50.07
N GLY A 869 12.51 5.90 -50.48
CA GLY A 869 13.91 5.48 -50.48
C GLY A 869 14.41 5.25 -49.04
N PHE A 870 15.66 5.63 -48.74
CA PHE A 870 16.37 5.41 -47.51
C PHE A 870 15.63 6.00 -46.27
N LYS A 871 14.92 7.10 -46.43
CA LYS A 871 14.13 7.70 -45.34
C LYS A 871 12.95 6.80 -44.93
N LYS A 872 12.30 6.15 -45.87
CA LYS A 872 11.25 5.17 -45.62
C LYS A 872 11.81 3.95 -44.89
N TRP A 873 12.98 3.47 -45.32
CA TRP A 873 13.66 2.35 -44.65
C TRP A 873 14.02 2.72 -43.19
N LEU A 874 14.61 3.89 -42.94
CA LEU A 874 14.89 4.39 -41.60
C LEU A 874 13.63 4.54 -40.74
N SER A 875 12.45 4.80 -41.32
CA SER A 875 11.24 4.96 -40.55
C SER A 875 10.78 3.70 -39.79
N HIS A 876 11.31 2.53 -40.15
CA HIS A 876 11.06 1.26 -39.46
C HIS A 876 12.07 0.97 -38.35
N TRP A 877 13.07 1.85 -38.19
CA TRP A 877 14.09 1.71 -37.17
C TRP A 877 13.82 2.63 -35.99
N SER A 878 13.82 2.06 -34.79
CA SER A 878 13.79 2.78 -33.52
C SER A 878 14.80 2.17 -32.57
N ASN A 879 15.41 3.00 -31.74
CA ASN A 879 16.32 2.59 -30.68
C ASN A 879 15.96 3.32 -29.41
N GLN A 880 16.02 2.62 -28.29
CA GLN A 880 15.96 3.21 -26.96
C GLN A 880 17.12 2.64 -26.15
N THR A 881 17.99 3.54 -25.73
CA THR A 881 19.13 3.22 -24.86
C THR A 881 18.89 3.82 -23.49
N PHE A 882 19.08 3.03 -22.47
CA PHE A 882 19.01 3.44 -21.08
C PHE A 882 20.34 3.16 -20.40
N LEU A 883 20.87 4.14 -19.68
CA LEU A 883 22.04 4.02 -18.82
C LEU A 883 21.66 4.53 -17.43
N ALA A 884 21.88 3.75 -16.40
CA ALA A 884 21.71 4.15 -15.03
C ALA A 884 22.95 3.75 -14.22
N THR A 885 23.35 4.63 -13.30
CA THR A 885 24.30 4.32 -12.23
C THR A 885 23.73 4.84 -10.91
N ASP A 886 23.91 4.06 -9.87
CA ASP A 886 23.54 4.43 -8.50
C ASP A 886 24.74 4.09 -7.61
N ASN A 887 25.50 5.10 -7.24
CA ASN A 887 26.76 4.97 -6.52
C ASN A 887 26.60 5.58 -5.12
N GLU A 888 26.88 4.79 -4.09
CA GLU A 888 26.86 5.19 -2.72
C GLU A 888 28.22 4.96 -2.07
N GLN A 889 28.81 6.03 -1.52
CA GLN A 889 30.14 6.02 -0.94
C GLN A 889 30.11 6.54 0.50
N GLU A 890 30.99 6.01 1.35
CA GLU A 890 31.22 6.55 2.68
C GLU A 890 31.75 7.98 2.59
N ARG A 891 31.15 8.88 3.34
CA ARG A 891 31.55 10.28 3.41
C ARG A 891 32.49 10.51 4.58
N ILE A 892 33.77 10.75 4.27
CA ILE A 892 34.78 11.07 5.25
C ILE A 892 34.85 12.60 5.43
N GLY A 893 34.52 13.07 6.63
CA GLY A 893 34.49 14.49 6.94
C GLY A 893 33.36 15.28 6.30
N SER A 894 33.63 16.47 5.77
CA SER A 894 32.64 17.41 5.22
C SER A 894 32.69 17.53 3.69
N SER A 895 33.44 16.69 3.01
CA SER A 895 33.53 16.68 1.55
C SER A 895 32.32 15.98 0.92
N PHE A 896 31.92 16.45 -0.27
CA PHE A 896 30.84 15.86 -1.06
C PHE A 896 31.41 15.32 -2.36
N ASN A 897 31.08 14.08 -2.72
CA ASN A 897 31.39 13.50 -4.02
C ASN A 897 30.17 13.62 -4.95
N PHE A 898 30.35 14.31 -6.07
CA PHE A 898 29.31 14.54 -7.08
C PHE A 898 29.46 13.64 -8.31
N ASN A 899 30.51 12.83 -8.37
CA ASN A 899 30.74 12.01 -9.53
C ASN A 899 29.97 10.69 -9.45
N PRO A 900 28.92 10.47 -10.29
CA PRO A 900 28.16 9.23 -10.28
C PRO A 900 28.94 8.05 -10.89
N PHE A 901 30.12 8.30 -11.45
CA PHE A 901 31.02 7.34 -12.09
C PHE A 901 32.35 7.16 -11.32
N ASP A 902 32.36 7.55 -10.05
CA ASP A 902 33.49 7.28 -9.17
C ASP A 902 33.31 5.89 -8.51
N PHE A 903 34.13 4.94 -8.95
CA PHE A 903 34.05 3.54 -8.50
C PHE A 903 35.27 3.18 -7.62
N ASP A 904 35.68 4.08 -6.71
CA ASP A 904 36.72 3.80 -5.73
C ASP A 904 36.23 2.71 -4.73
N GLU A 905 36.69 1.49 -4.94
CA GLU A 905 36.29 0.30 -4.18
C GLU A 905 36.50 0.45 -2.66
N ASN A 906 37.48 1.27 -2.23
CA ASN A 906 37.78 1.47 -0.81
C ASN A 906 36.72 2.33 -0.09
N LYS A 907 35.89 3.07 -0.83
CA LYS A 907 34.85 3.95 -0.27
C LYS A 907 33.43 3.50 -0.63
N LEU A 908 33.36 2.55 -1.56
CA LEU A 908 32.09 2.10 -2.10
C LEU A 908 31.33 1.28 -1.09
N ILE A 909 30.06 1.68 -0.81
CA ILE A 909 29.13 0.96 0.05
C ILE A 909 28.10 0.22 -0.81
N GLY A 910 27.67 0.84 -1.90
CA GLY A 910 26.73 0.25 -2.84
C GLY A 910 26.95 0.74 -4.26
N LEU A 911 26.82 -0.15 -5.23
CA LEU A 911 26.87 0.14 -6.67
C LEU A 911 25.80 -0.66 -7.41
N ASN A 912 24.96 0.01 -8.18
CA ASN A 912 23.97 -0.57 -9.07
C ASN A 912 24.04 0.02 -10.48
#